data_fc21713bba9fa41e4c961bd233b530d9
#
_entry.id   fc21713bba9fa41e4c961bd233b530d9
#
_cell.length_a   1.000
_cell.length_b   1.000
_cell.length_c   1.000
_cell.angle_alpha   90.00
_cell.angle_beta   90.00
_cell.angle_gamma   90.00
#
_symmetry.space_group_name_H-M   'P 1'
#
loop_
_entity.id
_entity.type
_entity.pdbx_description
1 polymer ?
#
loop_
_entity_poly.entity_id
_entity_poly.type
_entity_poly.pdbx_seq_one_letter_code
_entity_poly.pdbx_strand_id
1 'polypeptide(L)'
;MSMKKICVVFSLSVIMGMASCGASSSLQVKRLLCENLSQPLGIDNLTPHFSWQIASQVTGARQSAYELQVATDSAALERGEADLWSSGRVERSDQVMVPYAGKTLQQRQLCYWRVRVWDGDGQPSAWSATARFSIGVLSGVSGNYIGMNTRDGDARAPLLRRQVLLEGGLTTFVHVNSLGYHELYVNGHRVGEQVLQPAVSQLDRHSLIVTYDVTPFIKDGENDIVIWAGQGWYKDHTFQAQHQGPLVKAEIDQLRDGSWQVVAKTDHTWRVSAGGYGDTGSWYPLQFGGERVDGREVPADLSSATLDGRTWSPAEVVSVAGMTAMPQMFAGNRIISRVRPVSMSEIRPGQWLVDMGRVLTGGLELHLHGAAACDTITMEYTDYIPVGGQFESQGESDVYIAAGRTEEVFRNKFNHHAYRYVRIGLTNSRPDVYGLQLTGTDDEVSTFACSDADINAIHDMISYTMRCLTFSGYMVDCPHLERMGYGGDGNSSTMTLQTMYNVAPTFMNWLTAWGDVIDTDGSLPYVAPAGGGGGGPYWSGFIIQAPWRTYLNYADPRPMQRLFDKMDLWLQYVDKHSRDGLLQPWPDTKNRMWFLGDWLAPDGVDVGGQSPVLVSNCFVSECLASMSAMARVLGRDDSKYEKRRMDLNKRIHEAFYHADTQTYGTGSPLDMSYPMLVGAVPASLCDTVKNQLILRSRTVYKNHIAVGLVGVPVYTEWAVRHQAADLMLSLLKQPDYPGYLHMIANGATTTWEYWNGERSRVHNCYNGIGTWFYQALAGILPDAGQPGYRHCTIKPQRPEGITWVEASKPTPYGMMSVRWDESALSVSLPVGTTATVYVPAAADAQVYDNGVTATQVEGVSSLGYDDGYHVLLVGSGRHQLTLTPSFTKY
;
A
#
# COMPACT_ATOMS: atom_id res chain seq x y z
N MET A 1 -40.28 30.13 2.13
CA MET A 1 -40.08 31.01 3.30
C MET A 1 -38.63 31.02 3.68
N SER A 2 -38.04 32.15 3.72
CA SER A 2 -36.65 32.59 3.72
C SER A 2 -35.68 31.87 4.65
N MET A 3 -34.57 31.35 4.11
CA MET A 3 -33.35 30.97 4.85
C MET A 3 -32.50 32.23 5.08
N LYS A 4 -32.29 32.61 6.34
CA LYS A 4 -31.35 33.65 6.73
C LYS A 4 -29.92 33.12 6.78
N LYS A 5 -29.04 33.67 5.95
CA LYS A 5 -27.58 33.52 6.04
C LYS A 5 -27.10 34.33 7.25
N ILE A 6 -26.35 33.67 8.13
CA ILE A 6 -25.59 34.37 9.21
C ILE A 6 -24.16 34.56 8.70
N CYS A 7 -23.81 35.83 8.41
CA CYS A 7 -22.42 36.24 8.22
C CYS A 7 -21.81 36.52 9.59
N VAL A 8 -20.76 35.78 9.94
CA VAL A 8 -19.91 36.12 11.08
C VAL A 8 -18.76 36.98 10.57
N VAL A 9 -18.76 38.25 10.96
CA VAL A 9 -17.68 39.20 10.69
C VAL A 9 -16.65 39.04 11.80
N PHE A 10 -15.46 38.60 11.46
CA PHE A 10 -14.31 38.65 12.38
C PHE A 10 -13.64 40.03 12.25
N SER A 11 -13.69 40.80 13.32
CA SER A 11 -12.95 42.04 13.42
C SER A 11 -11.48 41.77 13.72
N LEU A 12 -10.60 42.15 12.81
CA LEU A 12 -9.15 42.13 13.01
C LEU A 12 -8.77 43.34 13.86
N SER A 13 -8.35 43.16 15.10
CA SER A 13 -7.66 44.17 15.89
C SER A 13 -6.17 44.09 15.57
N VAL A 14 -5.66 45.08 14.86
CA VAL A 14 -4.22 45.25 14.60
C VAL A 14 -3.57 45.82 15.87
N ILE A 15 -2.80 45.01 16.57
CA ILE A 15 -1.84 45.47 17.59
C ILE A 15 -0.48 45.58 16.87
N MET A 16 -0.07 46.81 16.59
CA MET A 16 1.30 47.12 16.18
C MET A 16 2.22 47.01 17.40
N GLY A 17 2.86 45.85 17.58
CA GLY A 17 4.04 45.66 18.39
C GLY A 17 5.27 45.77 17.50
N MET A 18 6.09 46.80 17.67
CA MET A 18 7.42 46.85 17.07
C MET A 18 8.29 45.79 17.71
N ALA A 19 8.37 44.65 17.08
CA ALA A 19 9.40 43.64 17.34
C ALA A 19 10.48 43.80 16.26
N SER A 20 11.74 43.76 16.64
CA SER A 20 12.91 43.80 15.74
C SER A 20 12.77 42.70 14.69
N CYS A 21 12.67 43.12 13.44
CA CYS A 21 12.57 42.16 12.30
C CYS A 21 13.95 41.55 12.08
N GLY A 22 14.26 40.47 12.79
CA GLY A 22 15.22 39.50 12.30
C GLY A 22 14.57 38.78 11.13
N ALA A 23 15.24 38.67 9.98
CA ALA A 23 14.76 37.94 8.84
C ALA A 23 14.46 36.49 9.29
N SER A 24 13.20 36.08 9.15
CA SER A 24 12.81 34.68 9.41
C SER A 24 12.82 33.89 8.10
N SER A 25 13.23 32.64 8.16
CA SER A 25 13.23 31.75 7.00
C SER A 25 11.84 31.65 6.35
N SER A 26 11.82 31.56 5.03
CA SER A 26 10.62 31.26 4.24
C SER A 26 10.18 29.80 4.35
N LEU A 27 10.97 28.94 5.02
CA LEU A 27 10.71 27.51 5.15
C LEU A 27 9.74 27.24 6.30
N GLN A 28 8.76 26.39 6.05
CA GLN A 28 7.83 25.89 7.06
C GLN A 28 7.84 24.38 7.08
N VAL A 29 8.24 23.79 8.21
CA VAL A 29 8.15 22.33 8.41
C VAL A 29 6.68 21.92 8.50
N LYS A 30 6.33 20.87 7.78
CA LYS A 30 4.99 20.32 7.71
C LYS A 30 4.99 18.89 8.27
N ARG A 31 4.43 17.95 7.55
CA ARG A 31 4.27 16.57 7.93
C ARG A 31 5.52 15.99 8.60
N LEU A 32 5.35 15.45 9.82
CA LEU A 32 6.39 14.78 10.60
C LEU A 32 6.13 13.29 10.62
N LEU A 33 7.13 12.48 10.27
CA LEU A 33 7.04 11.02 10.26
C LEU A 33 8.16 10.42 11.09
N CYS A 34 7.83 9.38 11.85
CA CYS A 34 8.76 8.48 12.49
C CYS A 34 8.55 7.08 11.90
N GLU A 35 9.60 6.47 11.33
CA GLU A 35 9.52 5.16 10.68
C GLU A 35 8.49 5.11 9.52
N ASN A 36 8.36 6.19 8.75
CA ASN A 36 7.35 6.40 7.71
C ASN A 36 5.89 6.42 8.21
N LEU A 37 5.66 6.50 9.51
CA LEU A 37 4.34 6.55 10.15
C LEU A 37 4.11 7.90 10.83
N SER A 38 2.86 8.36 10.83
CA SER A 38 2.46 9.56 11.57
C SER A 38 2.18 9.20 13.04
N GLN A 39 2.92 9.80 13.96
CA GLN A 39 2.76 9.62 15.40
C GLN A 39 2.61 8.14 15.84
N PRO A 40 3.48 7.22 15.41
CA PRO A 40 3.32 5.80 15.69
C PRO A 40 3.45 5.48 17.18
N LEU A 41 2.63 4.52 17.62
CA LEU A 41 2.76 3.91 18.92
C LEU A 41 3.29 2.49 18.78
N GLY A 42 4.32 2.17 19.57
CA GLY A 42 4.88 0.83 19.59
C GLY A 42 5.72 0.50 18.36
N ILE A 43 6.74 1.30 18.01
CA ILE A 43 7.65 0.95 16.90
C ILE A 43 8.67 -0.12 17.31
N ASP A 44 9.22 -0.84 16.33
CA ASP A 44 10.13 -1.97 16.52
C ASP A 44 11.63 -1.57 16.61
N ASN A 45 11.94 -0.27 16.56
CA ASN A 45 13.30 0.23 16.39
C ASN A 45 13.74 1.16 17.53
N LEU A 46 14.84 0.85 18.21
CA LEU A 46 15.44 1.68 19.27
C LEU A 46 16.22 2.88 18.74
N THR A 47 16.53 2.91 17.46
CA THR A 47 17.16 4.00 16.72
C THR A 47 16.30 4.43 15.56
N PRO A 48 15.09 5.01 15.85
CA PRO A 48 14.12 5.32 14.81
C PRO A 48 14.64 6.35 13.81
N HIS A 49 14.01 6.37 12.63
CA HIS A 49 14.31 7.36 11.60
C HIS A 49 13.20 8.40 11.52
N PHE A 50 13.60 9.64 11.38
CA PHE A 50 12.71 10.78 11.26
C PHE A 50 12.69 11.30 9.84
N SER A 51 11.51 11.71 9.38
CA SER A 51 11.34 12.42 8.12
C SER A 51 10.40 13.60 8.30
N TRP A 52 10.60 14.65 7.51
CA TRP A 52 9.73 15.81 7.51
C TRP A 52 9.61 16.43 6.13
N GLN A 53 8.47 17.03 5.86
CA GLN A 53 8.24 17.78 4.64
C GLN A 53 8.35 19.26 4.92
N ILE A 54 8.80 20.02 3.90
CA ILE A 54 8.99 21.47 4.01
C ILE A 54 8.16 22.16 2.93
N ALA A 55 7.40 23.18 3.32
CA ALA A 55 6.72 24.08 2.42
C ALA A 55 7.46 25.41 2.32
N SER A 56 7.51 25.98 1.12
CA SER A 56 7.97 27.34 0.85
C SER A 56 7.20 27.93 -0.33
N GLN A 57 7.07 29.26 -0.36
CA GLN A 57 6.56 29.99 -1.52
C GLN A 57 7.69 30.52 -2.41
N VAL A 58 8.93 30.33 -2.01
CA VAL A 58 10.13 30.81 -2.73
C VAL A 58 10.63 29.73 -3.67
N THR A 59 10.82 30.10 -4.93
CA THR A 59 11.46 29.25 -5.93
C THR A 59 12.95 29.08 -5.59
N GLY A 60 13.49 27.86 -5.74
CA GLY A 60 14.87 27.55 -5.37
C GLY A 60 15.09 27.39 -3.85
N ALA A 61 14.02 27.43 -3.04
CA ALA A 61 14.12 27.25 -1.61
C ALA A 61 14.75 25.91 -1.25
N ARG A 62 15.71 25.89 -0.32
CA ARG A 62 16.42 24.69 0.10
C ARG A 62 16.71 24.71 1.60
N GLN A 63 16.72 23.54 2.18
CA GLN A 63 17.26 23.35 3.52
C GLN A 63 18.79 23.28 3.44
N SER A 64 19.48 24.07 4.26
CA SER A 64 20.93 24.02 4.43
C SER A 64 21.34 23.26 5.69
N ALA A 65 20.53 23.35 6.73
CA ALA A 65 20.76 22.68 8.01
C ALA A 65 19.45 22.31 8.68
N TYR A 66 19.53 21.43 9.69
CA TYR A 66 18.41 21.09 10.57
C TYR A 66 18.86 20.97 12.03
N GLU A 67 17.89 21.02 12.95
CA GLU A 67 18.06 20.65 14.34
C GLU A 67 16.87 19.83 14.81
N LEU A 68 17.16 18.65 15.35
CA LEU A 68 16.19 17.72 15.94
C LEU A 68 16.28 17.79 17.46
N GLN A 69 15.13 17.77 18.12
CA GLN A 69 15.01 17.62 19.56
C GLN A 69 14.05 16.50 19.91
N VAL A 70 14.45 15.65 20.86
CA VAL A 70 13.62 14.54 21.35
C VAL A 70 13.62 14.57 22.88
N ALA A 71 12.46 14.40 23.49
CA ALA A 71 12.28 14.41 24.94
C ALA A 71 11.25 13.39 25.41
N THR A 72 11.26 13.08 26.70
CA THR A 72 10.25 12.22 27.36
C THR A 72 8.97 13.00 27.72
N ASP A 73 9.02 14.33 27.75
CA ASP A 73 7.91 15.22 28.10
C ASP A 73 7.70 16.30 27.04
N SER A 74 6.46 16.49 26.58
CA SER A 74 6.16 17.46 25.52
C SER A 74 6.28 18.91 25.99
N ALA A 75 5.90 19.22 27.23
CA ALA A 75 5.99 20.55 27.77
C ALA A 75 7.44 20.95 28.05
N ALA A 76 8.28 20.00 28.50
CA ALA A 76 9.72 20.19 28.62
C ALA A 76 10.36 20.47 27.25
N LEU A 77 9.96 19.69 26.25
CA LEU A 77 10.45 19.89 24.88
C LEU A 77 10.07 21.27 24.33
N GLU A 78 8.88 21.78 24.59
CA GLU A 78 8.45 23.12 24.20
C GLU A 78 9.29 24.23 24.88
N ARG A 79 9.75 24.01 26.10
CA ARG A 79 10.71 24.91 26.80
C ARG A 79 12.16 24.79 26.30
N GLY A 80 12.43 23.82 25.39
CA GLY A 80 13.76 23.56 24.84
C GLY A 80 14.58 22.54 25.65
N GLU A 81 13.96 21.84 26.57
CA GLU A 81 14.57 20.81 27.43
C GLU A 81 14.46 19.43 26.76
N ALA A 82 15.43 19.09 25.91
CA ALA A 82 15.49 17.83 25.18
C ALA A 82 16.35 16.82 25.92
N ASP A 83 15.76 16.08 26.86
CA ASP A 83 16.46 15.15 27.75
C ASP A 83 16.98 13.89 27.08
N LEU A 84 16.42 13.51 25.92
CA LEU A 84 16.84 12.32 25.14
C LEU A 84 17.84 12.68 24.04
N TRP A 85 17.58 13.71 23.28
CA TRP A 85 18.45 14.11 22.17
C TRP A 85 18.23 15.57 21.77
N SER A 86 19.33 16.29 21.60
CA SER A 86 19.40 17.50 20.81
C SER A 86 20.55 17.36 19.84
N SER A 87 20.25 17.35 18.54
CA SER A 87 21.29 17.22 17.51
C SER A 87 22.18 18.46 17.41
N GLY A 88 21.76 19.59 18.01
CA GLY A 88 22.27 20.88 17.63
C GLY A 88 21.99 21.17 16.15
N ARG A 89 22.55 22.25 15.62
CA ARG A 89 22.47 22.56 14.19
C ARG A 89 23.41 21.66 13.41
N VAL A 90 22.83 20.86 12.51
CA VAL A 90 23.53 19.93 11.62
C VAL A 90 23.53 20.51 10.22
N GLU A 91 24.71 20.81 9.69
CA GLU A 91 24.92 21.42 8.36
C GLU A 91 24.71 20.37 7.24
N ARG A 92 23.47 19.89 7.07
CA ARG A 92 23.07 18.92 6.07
C ARG A 92 21.65 19.19 5.59
N SER A 93 21.38 18.80 4.33
CA SER A 93 20.08 18.97 3.69
C SER A 93 19.17 17.73 3.78
N ASP A 94 19.55 16.73 4.58
CA ASP A 94 18.75 15.51 4.75
C ASP A 94 17.44 15.84 5.48
N GLN A 95 16.34 15.29 5.00
CA GLN A 95 15.01 15.44 5.58
C GLN A 95 14.17 14.16 5.49
N VAL A 96 14.76 13.07 4.99
CA VAL A 96 14.11 11.76 4.84
C VAL A 96 15.01 10.71 5.48
N MET A 97 14.43 9.85 6.31
CA MET A 97 15.09 8.74 6.99
C MET A 97 16.33 9.17 7.80
N VAL A 98 16.24 10.31 8.49
CA VAL A 98 17.31 10.81 9.38
C VAL A 98 17.34 9.96 10.66
N PRO A 99 18.46 9.27 10.95
CA PRO A 99 18.52 8.36 12.09
C PRO A 99 18.59 9.13 13.42
N TYR A 100 17.92 8.58 14.43
CA TYR A 100 18.07 9.00 15.82
C TYR A 100 19.50 8.70 16.30
N ALA A 101 20.14 9.67 16.94
CA ALA A 101 21.50 9.57 17.46
C ALA A 101 21.63 10.07 18.91
N GLY A 102 20.54 10.01 19.68
CA GLY A 102 20.50 10.43 21.08
C GLY A 102 20.81 9.31 22.07
N LYS A 103 20.33 9.46 23.31
CA LYS A 103 20.45 8.43 24.34
C LYS A 103 19.70 7.17 23.91
N THR A 104 20.20 6.01 24.32
CA THR A 104 19.53 4.72 24.04
C THR A 104 18.10 4.73 24.52
N LEU A 105 17.16 4.53 23.58
CA LEU A 105 15.75 4.41 23.88
C LEU A 105 15.45 3.04 24.49
N GLN A 106 14.37 2.97 25.24
CA GLN A 106 13.94 1.75 25.93
C GLN A 106 12.57 1.31 25.42
N GLN A 107 12.28 0.02 25.50
CA GLN A 107 10.94 -0.48 25.18
C GLN A 107 9.87 0.20 26.05
N ARG A 108 8.68 0.41 25.51
CA ARG A 108 7.53 1.15 26.08
C ARG A 108 7.74 2.66 26.18
N GLN A 109 8.93 3.18 25.91
CA GLN A 109 9.23 4.60 26.09
C GLN A 109 8.40 5.47 25.16
N LEU A 110 7.62 6.39 25.74
CA LEU A 110 6.95 7.46 24.99
C LEU A 110 7.92 8.61 24.79
N CYS A 111 8.00 9.10 23.58
CA CYS A 111 8.89 10.17 23.17
C CYS A 111 8.13 11.24 22.40
N TYR A 112 8.57 12.48 22.55
CA TYR A 112 8.10 13.63 21.81
C TYR A 112 9.27 14.23 21.05
N TRP A 113 9.02 14.73 19.84
CA TRP A 113 10.06 15.30 19.02
C TRP A 113 9.58 16.45 18.17
N ARG A 114 10.52 17.33 17.79
CA ARG A 114 10.31 18.45 16.88
C ARG A 114 11.56 18.71 16.07
N VAL A 115 11.40 19.43 14.97
CA VAL A 115 12.51 19.84 14.12
C VAL A 115 12.38 21.29 13.70
N ARG A 116 13.48 21.98 13.56
CA ARG A 116 13.60 23.24 12.81
C ARG A 116 14.66 23.13 11.75
N VAL A 117 14.54 23.95 10.71
CA VAL A 117 15.42 23.90 9.56
C VAL A 117 15.98 25.30 9.27
N TRP A 118 17.11 25.35 8.59
CA TRP A 118 17.69 26.60 8.08
C TRP A 118 17.59 26.61 6.57
N ASP A 119 17.27 27.76 6.00
CA ASP A 119 17.24 27.96 4.56
C ASP A 119 18.64 28.16 3.96
N GLY A 120 18.67 28.42 2.65
CA GLY A 120 19.93 28.63 1.92
C GLY A 120 20.74 29.83 2.37
N ASP A 121 20.10 30.80 3.01
CA ASP A 121 20.72 32.02 3.56
C ASP A 121 21.10 31.86 5.04
N GLY A 122 20.90 30.68 5.59
CA GLY A 122 21.22 30.36 6.97
C GLY A 122 20.23 30.91 8.00
N GLN A 123 19.00 31.30 7.57
CA GLN A 123 17.96 31.77 8.48
C GLN A 123 17.14 30.60 9.02
N PRO A 124 16.92 30.53 10.35
CA PRO A 124 16.15 29.42 10.94
C PRO A 124 14.66 29.59 10.71
N SER A 125 13.98 28.47 10.48
CA SER A 125 12.52 28.40 10.57
C SER A 125 12.05 28.45 12.03
N ALA A 126 10.75 28.63 12.23
CA ALA A 126 10.13 28.23 13.49
C ALA A 126 10.30 26.71 13.72
N TRP A 127 10.23 26.29 14.98
CA TRP A 127 10.08 24.87 15.30
C TRP A 127 8.81 24.32 14.69
N SER A 128 8.84 23.05 14.27
CA SER A 128 7.62 22.32 13.91
C SER A 128 6.67 22.19 15.11
N ALA A 129 5.44 21.81 14.85
CA ALA A 129 4.59 21.24 15.90
C ALA A 129 5.29 20.03 16.52
N THR A 130 5.04 19.78 17.81
CA THR A 130 5.55 18.60 18.51
C THR A 130 4.80 17.36 18.03
N ALA A 131 5.53 16.34 17.59
CA ALA A 131 5.01 15.00 17.27
C ALA A 131 5.44 14.01 18.36
N ARG A 132 4.76 12.86 18.40
CA ARG A 132 5.09 11.78 19.36
C ARG A 132 5.35 10.46 18.66
N PHE A 133 6.07 9.58 19.32
CA PHE A 133 6.18 8.16 19.02
C PHE A 133 6.42 7.38 20.30
N SER A 134 6.18 6.08 20.28
CA SER A 134 6.62 5.22 21.39
C SER A 134 7.33 3.98 20.86
N ILE A 135 8.30 3.51 21.65
CA ILE A 135 8.92 2.20 21.40
C ILE A 135 7.95 1.11 21.84
N GLY A 136 7.85 0.03 21.06
CA GLY A 136 6.99 -1.09 21.36
C GLY A 136 7.54 -2.03 22.42
N VAL A 137 6.81 -3.10 22.65
CA VAL A 137 7.21 -4.19 23.54
C VAL A 137 8.06 -5.18 22.75
N LEU A 138 9.38 -4.92 22.67
CA LEU A 138 10.30 -5.66 21.80
C LEU A 138 10.57 -7.09 22.30
N SER A 139 10.41 -7.33 23.62
CA SER A 139 10.55 -8.64 24.24
C SER A 139 9.28 -9.50 24.14
N GLY A 140 8.26 -9.01 23.45
CA GLY A 140 6.92 -9.60 23.44
C GLY A 140 6.10 -9.20 24.68
N VAL A 141 4.80 -9.25 24.54
CA VAL A 141 3.82 -8.93 25.58
C VAL A 141 3.95 -9.96 26.72
N SER A 142 3.93 -9.52 27.96
CA SER A 142 3.90 -10.39 29.13
C SER A 142 2.48 -11.00 29.33
N GLY A 143 2.36 -12.08 30.05
CA GLY A 143 1.08 -12.79 30.21
C GLY A 143 0.97 -14.01 29.31
N ASN A 144 -0.21 -14.58 29.23
CA ASN A 144 -0.51 -15.80 28.48
C ASN A 144 -1.47 -15.51 27.35
N TYR A 145 -1.42 -16.31 26.28
CA TYR A 145 -2.54 -16.34 25.36
C TYR A 145 -3.76 -16.89 26.07
N ILE A 146 -4.88 -16.21 25.92
CA ILE A 146 -6.18 -16.61 26.45
C ILE A 146 -7.22 -16.64 25.32
N GLY A 147 -8.19 -17.52 25.46
CA GLY A 147 -9.29 -17.68 24.52
C GLY A 147 -10.53 -18.24 25.21
N MET A 148 -11.54 -18.49 24.39
CA MET A 148 -12.74 -19.17 24.82
C MET A 148 -12.56 -20.68 24.63
N ASN A 149 -12.97 -21.48 25.61
CA ASN A 149 -12.98 -22.93 25.44
C ASN A 149 -13.97 -23.33 24.34
N THR A 150 -13.46 -23.91 23.27
CA THR A 150 -14.22 -24.27 22.06
C THR A 150 -14.44 -25.77 21.92
N ARG A 151 -14.38 -26.55 23.00
CA ARG A 151 -14.56 -28.01 22.98
C ARG A 151 -15.86 -28.46 22.32
N ASP A 152 -16.86 -27.58 22.28
CA ASP A 152 -18.12 -27.81 21.59
C ASP A 152 -18.19 -27.30 20.15
N GLY A 153 -17.06 -26.91 19.56
CA GLY A 153 -16.95 -26.53 18.15
C GLY A 153 -17.49 -25.13 17.78
N ASP A 154 -17.95 -24.35 18.75
CA ASP A 154 -18.57 -23.04 18.54
C ASP A 154 -17.58 -21.90 18.89
N ALA A 155 -16.67 -21.60 17.96
CA ALA A 155 -15.70 -20.52 18.10
C ALA A 155 -16.33 -19.15 17.79
N ARG A 156 -17.36 -18.77 18.54
CA ARG A 156 -17.96 -17.44 18.43
C ARG A 156 -16.94 -16.39 18.87
N ALA A 157 -16.82 -15.31 18.10
CA ALA A 157 -15.91 -14.21 18.40
C ALA A 157 -16.07 -13.77 19.88
N PRO A 158 -15.17 -14.16 20.79
CA PRO A 158 -15.37 -13.95 22.21
C PRO A 158 -15.12 -12.50 22.61
N LEU A 159 -15.90 -12.07 23.61
CA LEU A 159 -15.55 -10.92 24.45
C LEU A 159 -14.65 -11.42 25.58
N LEU A 160 -13.44 -10.88 25.68
CA LEU A 160 -12.52 -11.13 26.78
C LEU A 160 -12.49 -9.90 27.68
N ARG A 161 -12.92 -10.04 28.95
CA ARG A 161 -13.11 -8.92 29.87
C ARG A 161 -12.27 -9.07 31.11
N ARG A 162 -11.72 -7.94 31.58
CA ARG A 162 -11.15 -7.79 32.91
C ARG A 162 -11.45 -6.41 33.47
N GLN A 163 -11.79 -6.37 34.75
CA GLN A 163 -11.85 -5.14 35.55
C GLN A 163 -10.49 -4.90 36.18
N VAL A 164 -9.94 -3.70 35.98
CA VAL A 164 -8.58 -3.34 36.40
C VAL A 164 -8.62 -2.04 37.20
N LEU A 165 -7.95 -1.99 38.35
CA LEU A 165 -7.79 -0.77 39.14
C LEU A 165 -6.67 0.09 38.51
N LEU A 166 -7.04 1.25 37.99
CA LEU A 166 -6.14 2.19 37.35
C LEU A 166 -6.28 3.60 37.96
N GLU A 167 -5.25 4.41 37.75
CA GLU A 167 -5.23 5.81 38.12
C GLU A 167 -5.54 6.68 36.92
N GLY A 168 -6.57 7.52 37.03
CA GLY A 168 -6.96 8.46 35.99
C GLY A 168 -5.90 9.55 35.77
N GLY A 169 -5.78 10.02 34.54
CA GLY A 169 -4.82 11.07 34.17
C GLY A 169 -3.38 10.61 33.98
N LEU A 170 -3.02 9.36 34.35
CA LEU A 170 -1.72 8.81 34.03
C LEU A 170 -1.71 8.19 32.63
N THR A 171 -0.61 8.38 31.88
CA THR A 171 -0.43 7.76 30.58
C THR A 171 -0.55 6.25 30.69
N THR A 172 -1.49 5.69 29.94
CA THR A 172 -1.84 4.27 29.99
C THR A 172 -1.87 3.69 28.61
N PHE A 173 -1.11 2.63 28.39
CA PHE A 173 -1.09 1.88 27.14
C PHE A 173 -1.67 0.48 27.33
N VAL A 174 -2.29 -0.03 26.26
CA VAL A 174 -2.65 -1.44 26.14
C VAL A 174 -1.92 -1.99 24.92
N HIS A 175 -1.16 -3.03 25.12
CA HIS A 175 -0.45 -3.76 24.08
C HIS A 175 -1.18 -5.06 23.82
N VAL A 176 -1.72 -5.24 22.62
CA VAL A 176 -2.51 -6.42 22.24
C VAL A 176 -1.79 -7.20 21.15
N ASN A 177 -1.51 -8.46 21.44
CA ASN A 177 -1.04 -9.43 20.47
C ASN A 177 -2.13 -10.49 20.28
N SER A 178 -2.85 -10.44 19.17
CA SER A 178 -3.90 -11.40 18.87
C SER A 178 -3.50 -12.35 17.75
N LEU A 179 -3.92 -13.59 17.87
CA LEU A 179 -3.97 -14.59 16.82
C LEU A 179 -5.40 -14.62 16.31
N GLY A 180 -5.61 -14.01 15.15
CA GLY A 180 -6.89 -13.54 14.65
C GLY A 180 -6.99 -12.02 14.77
N TYR A 181 -8.19 -11.49 14.62
CA TYR A 181 -8.48 -10.06 14.72
C TYR A 181 -8.96 -9.67 16.12
N HIS A 182 -8.86 -8.37 16.43
CA HIS A 182 -9.42 -7.83 17.66
C HIS A 182 -9.90 -6.38 17.50
N GLU A 183 -10.84 -6.01 18.38
CA GLU A 183 -11.17 -4.63 18.72
C GLU A 183 -11.00 -4.45 20.23
N LEU A 184 -10.45 -3.30 20.64
CA LEU A 184 -10.25 -2.95 22.05
C LEU A 184 -11.32 -1.95 22.51
N TYR A 185 -11.86 -2.18 23.71
CA TYR A 185 -12.80 -1.28 24.35
C TYR A 185 -12.38 -1.00 25.80
N VAL A 186 -12.52 0.24 26.23
CA VAL A 186 -12.26 0.67 27.60
C VAL A 186 -13.47 1.45 28.11
N ASN A 187 -14.06 1.00 29.22
CA ASN A 187 -15.24 1.61 29.81
C ASN A 187 -16.40 1.80 28.80
N GLY A 188 -16.58 0.87 27.88
CA GLY A 188 -17.60 0.91 26.83
C GLY A 188 -17.21 1.66 25.57
N HIS A 189 -16.10 2.39 25.57
CA HIS A 189 -15.62 3.14 24.42
C HIS A 189 -14.65 2.31 23.56
N ARG A 190 -14.89 2.26 22.26
CA ARG A 190 -13.96 1.65 21.32
C ARG A 190 -12.68 2.48 21.23
N VAL A 191 -11.53 1.84 21.30
CA VAL A 191 -10.23 2.47 21.19
C VAL A 191 -9.70 2.35 19.75
N GLY A 192 -9.49 3.51 19.11
CA GLY A 192 -9.06 3.60 17.73
C GLY A 192 -10.18 3.37 16.71
N GLU A 193 -9.91 3.73 15.47
CA GLU A 193 -10.86 3.64 14.35
C GLU A 193 -10.52 2.50 13.37
N GLN A 194 -9.35 1.90 13.55
CA GLN A 194 -8.86 0.84 12.69
C GLN A 194 -9.76 -0.40 12.77
N VAL A 195 -9.88 -1.11 11.66
CA VAL A 195 -10.65 -2.34 11.56
C VAL A 195 -9.75 -3.50 11.12
N LEU A 196 -10.16 -4.74 11.40
CA LEU A 196 -9.41 -5.94 11.06
C LEU A 196 -7.94 -5.86 11.54
N GLN A 197 -7.78 -5.52 12.83
CA GLN A 197 -6.48 -5.47 13.49
C GLN A 197 -6.14 -6.81 14.15
N PRO A 198 -4.87 -7.19 14.12
CA PRO A 198 -3.70 -6.59 13.50
C PRO A 198 -3.67 -6.81 11.98
N ALA A 199 -2.66 -6.25 11.31
CA ALA A 199 -2.31 -6.62 9.94
C ALA A 199 -1.99 -8.13 9.86
N VAL A 200 -2.07 -8.69 8.66
CA VAL A 200 -1.75 -10.11 8.47
C VAL A 200 -0.24 -10.30 8.43
N SER A 201 0.24 -11.26 9.21
CA SER A 201 1.63 -11.71 9.25
C SER A 201 1.71 -13.20 8.92
N GLN A 202 2.91 -13.73 8.83
CA GLN A 202 3.12 -15.18 8.73
C GLN A 202 2.92 -15.81 10.11
N LEU A 203 1.67 -16.12 10.47
CA LEU A 203 1.26 -16.47 11.84
C LEU A 203 1.84 -17.77 12.40
N ASP A 204 2.47 -18.60 11.58
CA ASP A 204 3.27 -19.75 12.03
C ASP A 204 4.73 -19.36 12.34
N ARG A 205 5.13 -18.11 12.11
CA ARG A 205 6.49 -17.58 12.34
C ARG A 205 6.47 -16.39 13.29
N HIS A 206 5.61 -15.41 13.02
CA HIS A 206 5.48 -14.28 13.93
C HIS A 206 4.06 -13.69 13.93
N SER A 207 3.73 -13.03 15.05
CA SER A 207 2.50 -12.31 15.28
C SER A 207 2.79 -10.85 15.57
N LEU A 208 1.78 -9.98 15.41
CA LEU A 208 1.94 -8.55 15.54
C LEU A 208 1.33 -8.04 16.86
N ILE A 209 2.02 -7.08 17.47
CA ILE A 209 1.56 -6.37 18.67
C ILE A 209 1.06 -5.00 18.25
N VAL A 210 -0.20 -4.70 18.56
CA VAL A 210 -0.78 -3.37 18.38
C VAL A 210 -0.77 -2.64 19.70
N THR A 211 -0.21 -1.44 19.73
CA THR A 211 -0.16 -0.58 20.91
C THR A 211 -1.24 0.48 20.85
N TYR A 212 -2.03 0.61 21.90
CA TYR A 212 -3.11 1.58 22.04
C TYR A 212 -2.84 2.55 23.18
N ASP A 213 -3.02 3.85 22.94
CA ASP A 213 -3.09 4.85 23.98
C ASP A 213 -4.53 4.92 24.50
N VAL A 214 -4.74 4.41 25.70
CA VAL A 214 -6.05 4.38 26.34
C VAL A 214 -6.22 5.47 27.40
N THR A 215 -5.23 6.31 27.59
CA THR A 215 -5.21 7.40 28.59
C THR A 215 -6.51 8.21 28.63
N PRO A 216 -7.11 8.62 27.48
CA PRO A 216 -8.35 9.41 27.49
C PRO A 216 -9.58 8.69 28.04
N PHE A 217 -9.54 7.36 28.13
CA PHE A 217 -10.66 6.53 28.55
C PHE A 217 -10.55 6.02 29.99
N ILE A 218 -9.43 6.27 30.67
CA ILE A 218 -9.15 5.77 32.01
C ILE A 218 -9.73 6.73 33.07
N LYS A 219 -10.40 6.15 34.05
CA LYS A 219 -10.90 6.83 35.27
C LYS A 219 -10.20 6.29 36.51
N ASP A 220 -10.23 7.06 37.58
CA ASP A 220 -9.77 6.56 38.90
C ASP A 220 -10.60 5.37 39.37
N GLY A 221 -9.91 4.35 39.85
CA GLY A 221 -10.52 3.13 40.37
C GLY A 221 -10.71 2.06 39.29
N GLU A 222 -11.86 1.39 39.31
CA GLU A 222 -12.14 0.25 38.49
C GLU A 222 -12.49 0.64 37.06
N ASN A 223 -11.77 0.04 36.09
CA ASN A 223 -11.96 0.23 34.66
C ASN A 223 -12.26 -1.11 33.99
N ASP A 224 -13.26 -1.15 33.13
CA ASP A 224 -13.57 -2.29 32.27
C ASP A 224 -12.68 -2.28 31.02
N ILE A 225 -11.88 -3.31 30.86
CA ILE A 225 -11.11 -3.56 29.65
C ILE A 225 -11.72 -4.76 28.93
N VAL A 226 -12.15 -4.55 27.68
CA VAL A 226 -12.75 -5.60 26.85
C VAL A 226 -11.98 -5.71 25.53
N ILE A 227 -11.59 -6.93 25.19
CA ILE A 227 -11.02 -7.26 23.89
C ILE A 227 -12.04 -8.19 23.20
N TRP A 228 -12.60 -7.71 22.09
CA TRP A 228 -13.49 -8.50 21.27
C TRP A 228 -12.66 -9.12 20.15
N ALA A 229 -12.58 -10.45 20.11
CA ALA A 229 -11.67 -11.15 19.20
C ALA A 229 -12.43 -11.90 18.11
N GLY A 230 -11.90 -11.89 16.89
CA GLY A 230 -12.37 -12.65 15.74
C GLY A 230 -11.28 -13.55 15.16
N GLN A 231 -11.65 -14.67 14.56
CA GLN A 231 -10.68 -15.69 14.18
C GLN A 231 -9.87 -15.31 12.95
N GLY A 232 -10.50 -14.82 11.89
CA GLY A 232 -9.81 -14.44 10.65
C GLY A 232 -8.88 -15.55 10.11
N TRP A 233 -7.67 -15.15 9.75
CA TRP A 233 -6.65 -16.05 9.18
C TRP A 233 -6.06 -17.09 10.16
N TYR A 234 -6.33 -17.00 11.45
CA TYR A 234 -5.79 -17.98 12.42
C TYR A 234 -6.56 -19.30 12.33
N LYS A 235 -6.19 -20.13 11.35
CA LYS A 235 -6.79 -21.44 11.05
C LYS A 235 -5.72 -22.51 10.96
N ASP A 236 -6.09 -23.74 11.28
CA ASP A 236 -5.18 -24.90 11.28
C ASP A 236 -4.56 -25.14 9.89
N HIS A 237 -5.37 -25.19 8.85
CA HIS A 237 -4.91 -25.47 7.49
C HIS A 237 -4.05 -24.38 6.85
N THR A 238 -4.08 -23.14 7.39
CA THR A 238 -3.32 -22.01 6.85
C THR A 238 -2.03 -21.77 7.63
N PHE A 239 -2.13 -21.71 8.96
CA PHE A 239 -1.02 -21.33 9.84
C PHE A 239 -0.83 -22.32 11.00
N GLN A 240 -1.31 -23.55 10.90
CA GLN A 240 -1.18 -24.58 11.93
C GLN A 240 -1.66 -24.08 13.31
N ALA A 241 -2.84 -23.45 13.34
CA ALA A 241 -3.41 -22.88 14.55
C ALA A 241 -3.49 -23.92 15.67
N GLN A 242 -2.98 -23.57 16.84
CA GLN A 242 -2.91 -24.46 18.01
C GLN A 242 -4.15 -24.35 18.89
N HIS A 243 -5.17 -23.62 18.43
CA HIS A 243 -6.47 -23.47 19.09
C HIS A 243 -7.55 -23.21 18.02
N GLN A 244 -8.76 -23.67 18.24
CA GLN A 244 -9.85 -23.54 17.27
C GLN A 244 -10.41 -22.13 17.15
N GLY A 245 -10.36 -21.34 18.21
CA GLY A 245 -10.83 -19.96 18.25
C GLY A 245 -9.69 -18.95 18.25
N PRO A 246 -9.99 -17.65 18.17
CA PRO A 246 -8.99 -16.59 18.28
C PRO A 246 -8.37 -16.59 19.68
N LEU A 247 -7.10 -16.21 19.73
CA LEU A 247 -6.34 -16.07 20.97
C LEU A 247 -5.84 -14.64 21.14
N VAL A 248 -5.81 -14.18 22.38
CA VAL A 248 -5.33 -12.84 22.72
C VAL A 248 -4.33 -12.92 23.85
N LYS A 249 -3.23 -12.21 23.69
CA LYS A 249 -2.23 -11.95 24.72
C LYS A 249 -2.07 -10.45 24.86
N ALA A 250 -2.30 -9.90 26.04
CA ALA A 250 -2.29 -8.45 26.25
C ALA A 250 -1.66 -8.09 27.60
N GLU A 251 -1.11 -6.90 27.65
CA GLU A 251 -0.69 -6.24 28.88
C GLU A 251 -1.15 -4.80 28.92
N ILE A 252 -1.39 -4.28 30.12
CA ILE A 252 -1.80 -2.92 30.39
C ILE A 252 -0.70 -2.26 31.19
N ASP A 253 -0.13 -1.21 30.63
CA ASP A 253 0.99 -0.49 31.19
C ASP A 253 0.59 0.92 31.58
N GLN A 254 0.97 1.36 32.76
CA GLN A 254 0.73 2.71 33.24
C GLN A 254 2.06 3.37 33.60
N LEU A 255 2.22 4.63 33.18
CA LEU A 255 3.42 5.43 33.51
C LEU A 255 3.24 6.02 34.91
N ARG A 256 3.95 5.45 35.90
CA ARG A 256 3.93 5.86 37.30
C ARG A 256 5.30 6.30 37.75
N ASP A 257 5.40 7.45 38.36
CA ASP A 257 6.66 8.00 38.88
C ASP A 257 7.82 7.97 37.85
N GLY A 258 7.49 8.25 36.57
CA GLY A 258 8.45 8.28 35.47
C GLY A 258 8.89 6.89 34.96
N SER A 259 8.26 5.80 35.44
CA SER A 259 8.56 4.44 34.98
C SER A 259 7.29 3.70 34.53
N TRP A 260 7.42 2.90 33.45
CA TRP A 260 6.34 2.05 32.97
C TRP A 260 6.18 0.83 33.88
N GLN A 261 4.96 0.61 34.36
CA GLN A 261 4.59 -0.54 35.20
C GLN A 261 3.49 -1.34 34.51
N VAL A 262 3.73 -2.65 34.36
CA VAL A 262 2.67 -3.58 33.94
C VAL A 262 1.69 -3.73 35.08
N VAL A 263 0.51 -3.15 34.96
CA VAL A 263 -0.54 -3.16 36.02
C VAL A 263 -1.51 -4.33 35.86
N ALA A 264 -1.67 -4.84 34.63
CA ALA A 264 -2.44 -6.05 34.37
C ALA A 264 -1.95 -6.74 33.11
N LYS A 265 -2.19 -8.04 33.00
CA LYS A 265 -1.87 -8.86 31.85
C LYS A 265 -2.89 -9.98 31.68
N THR A 266 -2.89 -10.60 30.52
CA THR A 266 -3.78 -11.75 30.25
C THR A 266 -3.35 -12.99 31.02
N ASP A 267 -4.29 -13.57 31.74
CA ASP A 267 -4.15 -14.78 32.54
C ASP A 267 -5.53 -15.42 32.81
N HIS A 268 -5.59 -16.45 33.64
CA HIS A 268 -6.79 -17.16 34.05
C HIS A 268 -7.83 -16.29 34.81
N THR A 269 -7.50 -15.08 35.21
CA THR A 269 -8.43 -14.18 35.91
C THR A 269 -9.33 -13.43 34.95
N TRP A 270 -8.99 -13.42 33.67
CA TRP A 270 -9.87 -12.86 32.64
C TRP A 270 -11.12 -13.72 32.49
N ARG A 271 -12.20 -13.09 32.07
CA ARG A 271 -13.49 -13.72 31.81
C ARG A 271 -13.80 -13.66 30.32
N VAL A 272 -14.49 -14.69 29.82
CA VAL A 272 -14.94 -14.76 28.43
C VAL A 272 -16.45 -14.95 28.36
N SER A 273 -17.06 -14.34 27.34
CA SER A 273 -18.47 -14.50 26.97
C SER A 273 -18.58 -14.54 25.45
N ALA A 274 -19.58 -15.26 24.92
CA ALA A 274 -19.83 -15.24 23.48
C ALA A 274 -20.17 -13.82 23.00
N GLY A 275 -19.59 -13.38 21.87
CA GLY A 275 -19.79 -12.03 21.30
C GLY A 275 -20.90 -11.96 20.25
N GLY A 276 -21.53 -13.09 19.92
CA GLY A 276 -22.61 -13.15 18.93
C GLY A 276 -22.15 -13.20 17.48
N TYR A 277 -20.88 -13.04 17.17
CA TYR A 277 -20.29 -13.18 15.84
C TYR A 277 -19.63 -14.55 15.66
N GLY A 278 -19.72 -15.13 14.47
CA GLY A 278 -19.03 -16.37 14.12
C GLY A 278 -18.72 -16.41 12.62
N ASP A 279 -17.62 -17.04 12.25
CA ASP A 279 -17.27 -17.26 10.84
C ASP A 279 -18.15 -18.34 10.20
N THR A 280 -18.57 -18.13 8.95
CA THR A 280 -19.26 -19.13 8.14
C THR A 280 -18.32 -19.85 7.16
N GLY A 281 -17.13 -19.32 6.91
CA GLY A 281 -16.16 -19.87 5.99
C GLY A 281 -14.95 -20.53 6.65
N SER A 282 -14.18 -21.24 5.85
CA SER A 282 -12.96 -21.93 6.27
C SER A 282 -11.70 -21.04 6.13
N TRP A 283 -11.81 -19.84 5.57
CA TRP A 283 -10.67 -18.94 5.24
C TRP A 283 -9.63 -19.62 4.31
N TYR A 284 -10.16 -20.31 3.30
CA TYR A 284 -9.41 -20.91 2.21
C TYR A 284 -9.92 -20.32 0.88
N PRO A 285 -9.13 -20.26 -0.18
CA PRO A 285 -9.59 -19.78 -1.48
C PRO A 285 -10.94 -20.37 -1.89
N LEU A 286 -11.84 -19.50 -2.34
CA LEU A 286 -13.26 -19.76 -2.67
C LEU A 286 -14.16 -20.19 -1.48
N GLN A 287 -13.68 -20.09 -0.25
CA GLN A 287 -14.40 -20.51 0.97
C GLN A 287 -14.26 -19.51 2.12
N PHE A 288 -14.20 -18.21 1.81
CA PHE A 288 -14.09 -17.20 2.86
C PHE A 288 -15.41 -16.97 3.61
N GLY A 289 -16.54 -17.37 3.02
CA GLY A 289 -17.87 -17.26 3.64
C GLY A 289 -18.20 -15.83 4.03
N GLY A 290 -18.44 -15.62 5.31
CA GLY A 290 -18.75 -14.33 5.90
C GLY A 290 -18.96 -14.48 7.41
N GLU A 291 -19.87 -13.69 7.97
CA GLU A 291 -20.18 -13.69 9.38
C GLU A 291 -21.62 -14.16 9.64
N ARG A 292 -21.77 -15.05 10.61
CA ARG A 292 -23.06 -15.35 11.21
C ARG A 292 -23.18 -14.58 12.51
N VAL A 293 -24.11 -13.63 12.56
CA VAL A 293 -24.29 -12.75 13.71
C VAL A 293 -25.62 -13.03 14.38
N ASP A 294 -25.59 -13.44 15.64
CA ASP A 294 -26.79 -13.59 16.47
C ASP A 294 -27.03 -12.31 17.26
N GLY A 295 -27.94 -11.47 16.77
CA GLY A 295 -28.27 -10.18 17.39
C GLY A 295 -28.78 -10.28 18.83
N ARG A 296 -29.27 -11.46 19.25
CA ARG A 296 -29.69 -11.72 20.62
C ARG A 296 -28.50 -11.85 21.57
N GLU A 297 -27.34 -12.27 21.05
CA GLU A 297 -26.10 -12.43 21.81
C GLU A 297 -25.18 -11.21 21.70
N VAL A 298 -25.33 -10.40 20.65
CA VAL A 298 -24.58 -9.16 20.52
C VAL A 298 -24.98 -8.18 21.62
N PRO A 299 -24.04 -7.70 22.47
CA PRO A 299 -24.38 -6.73 23.51
C PRO A 299 -24.91 -5.43 22.87
N ALA A 300 -25.87 -4.80 23.52
CA ALA A 300 -26.45 -3.53 23.07
C ALA A 300 -25.39 -2.41 23.09
N ASP A 301 -24.54 -2.44 24.10
CA ASP A 301 -23.34 -1.63 24.28
C ASP A 301 -22.32 -2.43 25.11
N LEU A 302 -21.14 -1.86 25.33
CA LEU A 302 -20.09 -2.46 26.15
C LEU A 302 -19.87 -1.67 27.45
N SER A 303 -20.96 -1.04 27.99
CA SER A 303 -20.94 -0.44 29.31
C SER A 303 -20.88 -1.51 30.39
N SER A 304 -20.32 -1.16 31.55
CA SER A 304 -20.24 -2.07 32.70
C SER A 304 -21.60 -2.65 33.05
N ALA A 305 -22.68 -1.85 33.02
CA ALA A 305 -24.05 -2.31 33.35
C ALA A 305 -24.55 -3.41 32.40
N THR A 306 -24.30 -3.25 31.07
CA THR A 306 -24.66 -4.26 30.08
C THR A 306 -23.81 -5.53 30.25
N LEU A 307 -22.50 -5.35 30.50
CA LEU A 307 -21.56 -6.46 30.67
C LEU A 307 -21.81 -7.26 31.92
N ASP A 308 -22.19 -6.62 33.05
CA ASP A 308 -22.46 -7.29 34.31
C ASP A 308 -23.70 -8.19 34.24
N GLY A 309 -24.65 -7.93 33.34
CA GLY A 309 -25.83 -8.76 33.07
C GLY A 309 -25.54 -10.03 32.26
N ARG A 310 -24.32 -10.24 31.75
CA ARG A 310 -23.99 -11.40 30.91
C ARG A 310 -23.43 -12.57 31.70
N THR A 311 -23.51 -13.76 31.11
CA THR A 311 -22.83 -14.94 31.63
C THR A 311 -21.36 -14.94 31.23
N TRP A 312 -20.50 -15.06 32.22
CA TRP A 312 -19.05 -15.08 32.04
C TRP A 312 -18.45 -16.38 32.54
N SER A 313 -17.55 -16.96 31.74
CA SER A 313 -16.72 -18.10 32.09
C SER A 313 -15.26 -17.69 32.30
N PRO A 314 -14.45 -18.45 33.04
CA PRO A 314 -13.01 -18.24 33.07
C PRO A 314 -12.40 -18.35 31.64
N ALA A 315 -11.45 -17.50 31.32
CA ALA A 315 -10.69 -17.63 30.09
C ALA A 315 -9.83 -18.90 30.12
N GLU A 316 -9.74 -19.58 28.97
CA GLU A 316 -8.79 -20.68 28.79
C GLU A 316 -7.41 -20.10 28.54
N VAL A 317 -6.40 -20.60 29.27
CA VAL A 317 -4.98 -20.26 29.01
C VAL A 317 -4.42 -21.28 28.02
N VAL A 318 -3.89 -20.80 26.91
CA VAL A 318 -3.36 -21.63 25.83
C VAL A 318 -1.87 -21.36 25.68
N SER A 319 -1.07 -22.43 25.61
CA SER A 319 0.35 -22.35 25.28
C SER A 319 0.52 -22.37 23.75
N VAL A 320 1.11 -21.33 23.19
CA VAL A 320 1.45 -21.25 21.77
C VAL A 320 2.95 -21.26 21.60
N ALA A 321 3.46 -22.14 20.74
CA ALA A 321 4.89 -22.32 20.50
C ALA A 321 5.27 -21.92 19.06
N GLY A 322 6.56 -21.71 18.82
CA GLY A 322 7.14 -21.55 17.48
C GLY A 322 6.95 -20.17 16.83
N MET A 323 6.38 -19.19 17.55
CA MET A 323 6.05 -17.87 17.02
C MET A 323 6.73 -16.77 17.82
N THR A 324 7.25 -15.75 17.13
CA THR A 324 7.80 -14.54 17.74
C THR A 324 6.78 -13.41 17.62
N ALA A 325 6.55 -12.67 18.71
CA ALA A 325 5.71 -11.46 18.68
C ALA A 325 6.58 -10.23 18.41
N MET A 326 6.12 -9.35 17.52
CA MET A 326 6.82 -8.11 17.17
C MET A 326 5.83 -6.94 17.02
N PRO A 327 6.26 -5.69 17.25
CA PRO A 327 5.43 -4.53 17.03
C PRO A 327 4.93 -4.43 15.59
N GLN A 328 3.67 -3.98 15.43
CA GLN A 328 3.09 -3.71 14.13
C GLN A 328 3.63 -2.39 13.55
N MET A 329 4.29 -2.45 12.40
CA MET A 329 4.81 -1.28 11.67
C MET A 329 3.89 -0.87 10.50
N PHE A 330 2.60 -0.99 10.69
CA PHE A 330 1.54 -0.64 9.74
C PHE A 330 0.46 0.17 10.46
N ALA A 331 -0.05 1.23 9.82
CA ALA A 331 -1.00 2.15 10.44
C ALA A 331 -2.39 1.53 10.71
N GLY A 332 -2.68 0.38 10.11
CA GLY A 332 -3.97 -0.31 10.22
C GLY A 332 -4.93 0.02 9.06
N ASN A 333 -5.93 -0.83 8.93
CA ASN A 333 -7.01 -0.63 7.98
C ASN A 333 -8.05 0.33 8.53
N ARG A 334 -8.73 1.04 7.63
CA ARG A 334 -9.81 1.97 8.01
C ARG A 334 -10.94 1.96 6.99
N ILE A 335 -12.12 2.31 7.45
CA ILE A 335 -13.27 2.58 6.57
C ILE A 335 -13.19 4.04 6.13
N ILE A 336 -12.98 4.25 4.84
CA ILE A 336 -12.82 5.60 4.27
C ILE A 336 -14.12 6.19 3.75
N SER A 337 -15.12 5.37 3.49
CA SER A 337 -16.42 5.86 3.06
C SER A 337 -17.56 4.89 3.41
N ARG A 338 -18.73 5.46 3.61
CA ARG A 338 -20.01 4.79 3.78
C ARG A 338 -20.86 5.11 2.55
N VAL A 339 -20.99 4.11 1.66
CA VAL A 339 -21.54 4.27 0.31
C VAL A 339 -23.01 3.86 0.32
N ARG A 340 -23.87 4.70 -0.24
CA ARG A 340 -25.28 4.34 -0.48
C ARG A 340 -25.42 3.60 -1.82
N PRO A 341 -26.35 2.62 -1.94
CA PRO A 341 -26.62 1.98 -3.23
C PRO A 341 -27.15 2.97 -4.26
N VAL A 342 -26.80 2.74 -5.51
CA VAL A 342 -27.34 3.49 -6.66
C VAL A 342 -28.73 2.98 -7.02
N SER A 343 -29.02 1.70 -6.76
CA SER A 343 -30.36 1.14 -6.91
C SER A 343 -30.61 0.02 -5.89
N MET A 344 -31.88 -0.17 -5.57
CA MET A 344 -32.38 -1.23 -4.71
C MET A 344 -33.79 -1.59 -5.14
N SER A 345 -34.01 -2.85 -5.52
CA SER A 345 -35.28 -3.37 -5.98
C SER A 345 -35.70 -4.62 -5.22
N GLU A 346 -36.97 -4.73 -4.90
CA GLU A 346 -37.56 -5.94 -4.37
C GLU A 346 -37.78 -6.94 -5.52
N ILE A 347 -37.03 -8.06 -5.50
CA ILE A 347 -37.09 -9.10 -6.54
C ILE A 347 -38.09 -10.22 -6.22
N ARG A 348 -38.42 -10.40 -4.94
CA ARG A 348 -39.49 -11.23 -4.38
C ARG A 348 -39.92 -10.61 -3.04
N PRO A 349 -41.12 -10.92 -2.52
CA PRO A 349 -41.52 -10.40 -1.22
C PRO A 349 -40.45 -10.62 -0.13
N GLY A 350 -39.98 -9.53 0.45
CA GLY A 350 -38.93 -9.51 1.47
C GLY A 350 -37.52 -9.80 0.95
N GLN A 351 -37.30 -9.94 -0.35
CA GLN A 351 -35.97 -10.17 -0.93
C GLN A 351 -35.56 -9.00 -1.84
N TRP A 352 -34.41 -8.43 -1.53
CA TRP A 352 -33.90 -7.22 -2.19
C TRP A 352 -32.64 -7.50 -2.98
N LEU A 353 -32.53 -6.94 -4.19
CA LEU A 353 -31.30 -6.84 -4.94
C LEU A 353 -30.81 -5.39 -4.87
N VAL A 354 -29.57 -5.22 -4.42
CA VAL A 354 -28.90 -3.95 -4.19
C VAL A 354 -27.73 -3.81 -5.13
N ASP A 355 -27.64 -2.70 -5.88
CA ASP A 355 -26.46 -2.34 -6.67
C ASP A 355 -25.74 -1.15 -6.00
N MET A 356 -24.49 -1.33 -5.63
CA MET A 356 -23.63 -0.29 -5.04
C MET A 356 -23.06 0.67 -6.09
N GLY A 357 -23.29 0.39 -7.39
CA GLY A 357 -22.80 1.19 -8.51
C GLY A 357 -21.37 0.92 -8.91
N ARG A 358 -20.58 0.36 -8.00
CA ARG A 358 -19.16 -0.02 -8.19
C ARG A 358 -18.78 -1.16 -7.28
N VAL A 359 -17.73 -1.89 -7.63
CA VAL A 359 -17.16 -2.89 -6.73
C VAL A 359 -16.58 -2.19 -5.49
N LEU A 360 -16.93 -2.68 -4.31
CA LEU A 360 -16.39 -2.24 -3.02
C LEU A 360 -15.58 -3.39 -2.41
N THR A 361 -14.49 -3.06 -1.74
CA THR A 361 -13.83 -3.98 -0.80
C THR A 361 -14.08 -3.49 0.61
N GLY A 362 -14.67 -4.33 1.46
CA GLY A 362 -14.95 -3.97 2.85
C GLY A 362 -16.17 -4.68 3.43
N GLY A 363 -16.98 -3.98 4.20
CA GLY A 363 -18.13 -4.55 4.88
C GLY A 363 -19.46 -4.03 4.35
N LEU A 364 -20.52 -4.62 4.88
CA LEU A 364 -21.90 -4.15 4.74
C LEU A 364 -22.39 -3.64 6.10
N GLU A 365 -23.15 -2.56 6.08
CA GLU A 365 -23.95 -2.10 7.21
C GLU A 365 -25.44 -2.11 6.79
N LEU A 366 -26.24 -2.86 7.54
CA LEU A 366 -27.65 -3.09 7.26
C LEU A 366 -28.48 -2.67 8.47
N HIS A 367 -29.39 -1.70 8.29
CA HIS A 367 -30.35 -1.29 9.30
C HIS A 367 -31.69 -1.96 9.01
N LEU A 368 -32.17 -2.70 10.00
CA LEU A 368 -33.42 -3.45 9.94
C LEU A 368 -34.47 -2.77 10.82
N HIS A 369 -35.68 -2.65 10.31
CA HIS A 369 -36.83 -2.03 10.98
C HIS A 369 -37.92 -3.09 11.23
N GLY A 370 -38.24 -3.37 12.49
CA GLY A 370 -39.34 -4.27 12.88
C GLY A 370 -39.12 -5.74 12.52
N ALA A 371 -37.88 -6.19 12.51
CA ALA A 371 -37.58 -7.62 12.42
C ALA A 371 -38.08 -8.36 13.67
N ALA A 372 -38.71 -9.50 13.48
CA ALA A 372 -39.17 -10.32 14.63
C ALA A 372 -37.98 -11.08 15.23
N ALA A 373 -38.07 -11.39 16.51
CA ALA A 373 -37.05 -12.20 17.17
C ALA A 373 -36.86 -13.54 16.44
N CYS A 374 -35.61 -13.92 16.18
CA CYS A 374 -35.23 -15.12 15.42
C CYS A 374 -35.46 -15.04 13.91
N ASP A 375 -35.92 -13.92 13.36
CA ASP A 375 -35.89 -13.75 11.90
C ASP A 375 -34.43 -13.89 11.41
N THR A 376 -34.26 -14.67 10.34
CA THR A 376 -32.93 -14.92 9.78
C THR A 376 -32.80 -14.19 8.46
N ILE A 377 -31.98 -13.16 8.44
CA ILE A 377 -31.71 -12.32 7.29
C ILE A 377 -30.39 -12.79 6.65
N THR A 378 -30.42 -13.08 5.36
CA THR A 378 -29.24 -13.48 4.60
C THR A 378 -28.75 -12.35 3.71
N MET A 379 -27.44 -12.16 3.60
CA MET A 379 -26.78 -11.27 2.69
C MET A 379 -25.80 -12.09 1.84
N GLU A 380 -26.04 -12.13 0.53
CA GLU A 380 -25.16 -12.84 -0.42
C GLU A 380 -24.53 -11.81 -1.35
N TYR A 381 -23.26 -11.99 -1.68
CA TYR A 381 -22.44 -11.01 -2.37
C TYR A 381 -21.97 -11.51 -3.73
N THR A 382 -21.86 -10.59 -4.70
CA THR A 382 -21.17 -10.84 -5.96
C THR A 382 -20.60 -9.55 -6.54
N ASP A 383 -19.47 -9.63 -7.20
CA ASP A 383 -18.84 -8.51 -7.88
C ASP A 383 -19.46 -8.21 -9.25
N TYR A 384 -20.20 -9.17 -9.82
CA TYR A 384 -20.78 -9.05 -11.18
C TYR A 384 -22.09 -9.82 -11.32
N ILE A 385 -22.99 -9.25 -12.13
CA ILE A 385 -24.16 -9.92 -12.67
C ILE A 385 -24.10 -9.80 -14.20
N PRO A 386 -24.06 -10.91 -14.95
CA PRO A 386 -24.07 -10.87 -16.41
C PRO A 386 -25.31 -10.13 -16.96
N VAL A 387 -25.16 -9.44 -18.07
CA VAL A 387 -26.32 -8.80 -18.75
C VAL A 387 -27.35 -9.87 -19.12
N GLY A 388 -28.58 -9.74 -18.58
CA GLY A 388 -29.62 -10.75 -18.74
C GLY A 388 -29.39 -12.05 -17.95
N GLY A 389 -28.33 -12.13 -17.15
CA GLY A 389 -27.98 -13.25 -16.29
C GLY A 389 -28.66 -13.20 -14.92
N GLN A 390 -28.37 -14.19 -14.10
CA GLN A 390 -28.88 -14.30 -12.73
C GLN A 390 -27.78 -13.91 -11.73
N PHE A 391 -28.21 -13.54 -10.53
CA PHE A 391 -27.31 -13.34 -9.40
C PHE A 391 -26.72 -14.69 -8.96
N GLU A 392 -25.41 -14.81 -8.98
CA GLU A 392 -24.68 -15.96 -8.48
C GLU A 392 -23.68 -15.48 -7.41
N SER A 393 -23.78 -16.02 -6.20
CA SER A 393 -22.82 -15.76 -5.14
C SER A 393 -21.54 -16.56 -5.40
N GLN A 394 -20.41 -15.92 -5.16
CA GLN A 394 -19.09 -16.55 -5.28
C GLN A 394 -18.60 -17.13 -3.95
N GLY A 395 -19.52 -17.58 -3.09
CA GLY A 395 -19.21 -18.19 -1.80
C GLY A 395 -19.04 -17.20 -0.64
N GLU A 396 -19.34 -15.93 -0.85
CA GLU A 396 -19.39 -14.91 0.19
C GLU A 396 -20.84 -14.69 0.64
N SER A 397 -21.10 -14.81 1.93
CA SER A 397 -22.44 -14.59 2.49
C SER A 397 -22.40 -14.36 3.99
N ASP A 398 -23.23 -13.43 4.45
CA ASP A 398 -23.49 -13.19 5.88
C ASP A 398 -24.89 -13.63 6.26
N VAL A 399 -25.05 -13.90 7.55
CA VAL A 399 -26.34 -14.24 8.17
C VAL A 399 -26.53 -13.44 9.44
N TYR A 400 -27.65 -12.74 9.54
CA TYR A 400 -28.05 -12.04 10.75
C TYR A 400 -29.31 -12.68 11.35
N ILE A 401 -29.29 -13.02 12.64
CA ILE A 401 -30.44 -13.49 13.41
C ILE A 401 -30.91 -12.33 14.27
N ALA A 402 -32.12 -11.88 14.01
CA ALA A 402 -32.68 -10.71 14.66
C ALA A 402 -32.99 -10.98 16.16
N ALA A 403 -32.79 -9.97 16.98
CA ALA A 403 -33.15 -9.98 18.41
C ALA A 403 -34.62 -9.59 18.67
N GLY A 404 -35.34 -9.06 17.67
CA GLY A 404 -36.71 -8.59 17.83
C GLY A 404 -36.82 -7.17 18.38
N ARG A 405 -35.79 -6.35 18.19
CA ARG A 405 -35.80 -4.93 18.54
C ARG A 405 -36.48 -4.13 17.42
N THR A 406 -37.01 -2.95 17.76
CA THR A 406 -37.63 -2.05 16.76
C THR A 406 -36.68 -1.66 15.65
N GLU A 407 -35.42 -1.44 16.02
CA GLU A 407 -34.31 -1.14 15.10
C GLU A 407 -33.12 -2.01 15.47
N GLU A 408 -32.51 -2.61 14.45
CA GLU A 408 -31.34 -3.46 14.60
C GLU A 408 -30.33 -3.14 13.50
N VAL A 409 -29.06 -3.26 13.82
CA VAL A 409 -27.98 -3.00 12.87
C VAL A 409 -27.08 -4.22 12.79
N PHE A 410 -26.98 -4.76 11.57
CA PHE A 410 -25.90 -5.67 11.22
C PHE A 410 -24.75 -4.85 10.65
N ARG A 411 -23.52 -5.23 10.99
CA ARG A 411 -22.30 -4.68 10.41
C ARG A 411 -21.19 -5.72 10.48
N ASN A 412 -20.47 -5.94 9.36
CA ASN A 412 -19.29 -6.78 9.38
C ASN A 412 -18.23 -6.24 10.36
N LYS A 413 -17.60 -7.14 11.10
CA LYS A 413 -16.65 -6.80 12.15
C LYS A 413 -15.29 -7.48 11.94
N PHE A 414 -15.25 -8.79 11.68
CA PHE A 414 -14.05 -9.61 11.61
C PHE A 414 -13.89 -10.30 10.26
N ASN A 415 -14.77 -10.01 9.29
CA ASN A 415 -14.64 -10.44 7.90
C ASN A 415 -14.89 -9.24 6.98
N HIS A 416 -14.53 -9.39 5.72
CA HIS A 416 -14.76 -8.42 4.67
C HIS A 416 -15.18 -9.13 3.39
N HIS A 417 -15.73 -8.39 2.45
CA HIS A 417 -16.19 -8.87 1.15
C HIS A 417 -15.66 -7.98 0.03
N ALA A 418 -15.72 -8.49 -1.22
CA ALA A 418 -15.61 -7.62 -2.37
C ALA A 418 -16.80 -7.85 -3.30
N TYR A 419 -17.59 -6.80 -3.48
CA TYR A 419 -18.88 -6.92 -4.11
C TYR A 419 -19.32 -5.60 -4.76
N ARG A 420 -20.11 -5.71 -5.80
CA ARG A 420 -20.94 -4.63 -6.32
C ARG A 420 -22.41 -4.86 -5.98
N TYR A 421 -22.85 -6.11 -6.00
CA TYR A 421 -24.24 -6.48 -5.78
C TYR A 421 -24.41 -7.27 -4.49
N VAL A 422 -25.50 -6.98 -3.78
CA VAL A 422 -25.91 -7.73 -2.59
C VAL A 422 -27.33 -8.19 -2.76
N ARG A 423 -27.59 -9.48 -2.53
CA ARG A 423 -28.95 -10.03 -2.41
C ARG A 423 -29.25 -10.20 -0.93
N ILE A 424 -30.24 -9.43 -0.44
CA ILE A 424 -30.70 -9.48 0.94
C ILE A 424 -32.00 -10.22 0.98
N GLY A 425 -32.10 -11.27 1.81
CA GLY A 425 -33.28 -12.11 1.94
C GLY A 425 -34.00 -11.96 3.25
N LEU A 426 -35.34 -12.20 3.19
CA LEU A 426 -36.22 -12.40 4.31
C LEU A 426 -36.34 -11.22 5.30
N THR A 427 -36.54 -10.01 4.76
CA THR A 427 -36.84 -8.83 5.58
C THR A 427 -38.33 -8.51 5.55
N ASN A 428 -38.91 -8.11 6.69
CA ASN A 428 -40.31 -7.70 6.82
C ASN A 428 -40.57 -6.31 6.23
N SER A 429 -39.55 -5.49 6.10
CA SER A 429 -39.60 -4.14 5.56
C SER A 429 -38.32 -3.85 4.76
N ARG A 430 -38.37 -2.78 3.95
CA ARG A 430 -37.20 -2.33 3.21
C ARG A 430 -36.08 -1.91 4.18
N PRO A 431 -34.90 -2.54 4.14
CA PRO A 431 -33.79 -2.15 4.99
C PRO A 431 -33.05 -0.91 4.43
N ASP A 432 -32.36 -0.17 5.29
CA ASP A 432 -31.35 0.79 4.86
C ASP A 432 -29.98 0.09 4.73
N VAL A 433 -29.37 0.26 3.58
CA VAL A 433 -28.14 -0.47 3.21
C VAL A 433 -26.99 0.51 2.96
N TYR A 434 -25.81 0.20 3.47
CA TYR A 434 -24.59 0.95 3.22
C TYR A 434 -23.42 0.00 3.01
N GLY A 435 -22.65 0.24 1.95
CA GLY A 435 -21.36 -0.39 1.75
C GLY A 435 -20.28 0.37 2.51
N LEU A 436 -19.39 -0.34 3.15
CA LEU A 436 -18.27 0.23 3.92
C LEU A 436 -16.97 0.00 3.14
N GLN A 437 -16.42 1.05 2.53
CA GLN A 437 -15.17 0.93 1.77
C GLN A 437 -13.96 0.87 2.70
N LEU A 438 -13.26 -0.24 2.65
CA LEU A 438 -12.02 -0.52 3.38
C LEU A 438 -10.80 -0.06 2.58
N THR A 439 -9.74 0.37 3.26
CA THR A 439 -8.39 0.52 2.70
C THR A 439 -7.31 0.46 3.77
N GLY A 440 -6.11 0.04 3.36
CA GLY A 440 -4.87 0.16 4.14
C GLY A 440 -3.91 1.22 3.58
N THR A 441 -4.36 2.01 2.57
CA THR A 441 -3.52 3.08 1.99
C THR A 441 -3.60 4.37 2.79
N ASP A 442 -2.60 5.23 2.67
CA ASP A 442 -2.60 6.60 3.21
C ASP A 442 -3.60 7.50 2.44
N ASP A 443 -3.87 8.70 2.99
CA ASP A 443 -4.71 9.73 2.36
C ASP A 443 -3.98 10.49 1.24
N GLU A 444 -2.64 10.49 1.24
CA GLU A 444 -1.86 11.07 0.15
C GLU A 444 -1.94 10.21 -1.09
N VAL A 445 -2.66 10.70 -2.09
CA VAL A 445 -2.95 10.00 -3.34
C VAL A 445 -2.44 10.80 -4.51
N SER A 446 -1.86 10.13 -5.49
CA SER A 446 -1.53 10.73 -6.78
C SER A 446 -2.78 11.12 -7.56
N THR A 447 -2.68 12.15 -8.36
CA THR A 447 -3.73 12.55 -9.30
C THR A 447 -3.22 12.47 -10.73
N PHE A 448 -4.12 12.21 -11.65
CA PHE A 448 -3.85 12.26 -13.08
C PHE A 448 -5.09 12.71 -13.84
N ALA A 449 -4.89 13.57 -14.83
CA ALA A 449 -5.90 13.93 -15.81
C ALA A 449 -5.21 14.30 -17.14
N CYS A 450 -5.88 14.05 -18.24
CA CYS A 450 -5.43 14.44 -19.56
C CYS A 450 -6.61 14.83 -20.47
N SER A 451 -6.29 15.29 -21.69
CA SER A 451 -7.31 15.70 -22.67
C SER A 451 -8.17 14.57 -23.21
N ASP A 452 -7.84 13.31 -22.96
CA ASP A 452 -8.56 12.14 -23.47
C ASP A 452 -9.38 11.46 -22.35
N ALA A 453 -10.70 11.37 -22.55
CA ALA A 453 -11.62 10.84 -21.54
C ALA A 453 -11.44 9.32 -21.30
N ASP A 454 -11.08 8.56 -22.34
CA ASP A 454 -10.87 7.13 -22.22
C ASP A 454 -9.62 6.82 -21.39
N ILE A 455 -8.56 7.57 -21.62
CA ILE A 455 -7.31 7.46 -20.83
C ILE A 455 -7.55 7.81 -19.37
N ASN A 456 -8.34 8.86 -19.10
CA ASN A 456 -8.76 9.19 -17.73
C ASN A 456 -9.57 8.05 -17.09
N ALA A 457 -10.51 7.46 -17.82
CA ALA A 457 -11.34 6.36 -17.32
C ALA A 457 -10.50 5.10 -17.00
N ILE A 458 -9.51 4.78 -17.84
CA ILE A 458 -8.58 3.68 -17.59
C ILE A 458 -7.75 3.95 -16.33
N HIS A 459 -7.19 5.16 -16.19
CA HIS A 459 -6.44 5.55 -15.00
C HIS A 459 -7.27 5.42 -13.72
N ASP A 460 -8.50 5.94 -13.72
CA ASP A 460 -9.39 5.93 -12.56
C ASP A 460 -9.76 4.51 -12.15
N MET A 461 -10.03 3.63 -13.12
CA MET A 461 -10.30 2.21 -12.88
C MET A 461 -9.09 1.53 -12.21
N ILE A 462 -7.87 1.77 -12.70
CA ILE A 462 -6.66 1.17 -12.13
C ILE A 462 -6.37 1.71 -10.74
N SER A 463 -6.40 3.03 -10.56
CA SER A 463 -6.17 3.67 -9.26
C SER A 463 -7.17 3.16 -8.21
N TYR A 464 -8.44 3.06 -8.58
CA TYR A 464 -9.46 2.53 -7.69
C TYR A 464 -9.25 1.04 -7.37
N THR A 465 -8.84 0.24 -8.35
CA THR A 465 -8.51 -1.18 -8.14
C THR A 465 -7.37 -1.32 -7.13
N MET A 466 -6.30 -0.55 -7.29
CA MET A 466 -5.17 -0.58 -6.35
C MET A 466 -5.60 -0.30 -4.91
N ARG A 467 -6.53 0.63 -4.71
CA ARG A 467 -7.10 0.91 -3.39
C ARG A 467 -7.91 -0.26 -2.84
N CYS A 468 -8.70 -0.92 -3.68
CA CYS A 468 -9.51 -2.08 -3.29
C CYS A 468 -8.65 -3.30 -2.90
N LEU A 469 -7.44 -3.41 -3.46
CA LEU A 469 -6.56 -4.55 -3.24
C LEU A 469 -5.55 -4.35 -2.09
N THR A 470 -5.42 -3.13 -1.54
CA THR A 470 -4.38 -2.81 -0.56
C THR A 470 -4.98 -2.63 0.83
N PHE A 471 -4.85 -3.62 1.68
CA PHE A 471 -5.30 -3.63 3.08
C PHE A 471 -4.58 -4.73 3.87
N SER A 472 -4.79 -4.79 5.17
CA SER A 472 -4.20 -5.80 6.07
C SER A 472 -2.68 -5.91 6.04
N GLY A 473 -1.99 -4.84 5.59
CA GLY A 473 -0.53 -4.78 5.57
C GLY A 473 0.13 -5.49 4.39
N TYR A 474 -0.62 -5.79 3.33
CA TYR A 474 -0.12 -6.30 2.05
C TYR A 474 -1.07 -5.97 0.89
N MET A 475 -0.73 -6.35 -0.31
CA MET A 475 -1.61 -6.25 -1.46
C MET A 475 -2.06 -7.65 -1.87
N VAL A 476 -3.37 -7.83 -2.00
CA VAL A 476 -3.95 -9.10 -2.45
C VAL A 476 -4.09 -9.16 -3.97
N ASP A 477 -4.16 -10.37 -4.51
CA ASP A 477 -4.55 -10.65 -5.88
C ASP A 477 -5.99 -10.22 -6.16
N CYS A 478 -6.92 -10.71 -5.34
CA CYS A 478 -8.32 -10.33 -5.30
C CYS A 478 -8.86 -10.42 -3.86
N PRO A 479 -9.81 -9.54 -3.46
CA PRO A 479 -10.19 -9.44 -2.05
C PRO A 479 -11.32 -10.40 -1.62
N HIS A 480 -11.84 -11.23 -2.51
CA HIS A 480 -12.98 -12.13 -2.24
C HIS A 480 -12.70 -13.61 -2.57
N LEU A 481 -12.03 -13.94 -3.70
CA LEU A 481 -11.86 -15.33 -4.11
C LEU A 481 -10.65 -16.00 -3.46
N GLU A 482 -9.52 -15.28 -3.35
CA GLU A 482 -8.26 -15.87 -2.87
C GLU A 482 -7.63 -15.11 -1.71
N ARG A 483 -7.68 -13.77 -1.69
CA ARG A 483 -7.14 -12.90 -0.63
C ARG A 483 -5.64 -13.10 -0.38
N MET A 484 -4.90 -13.50 -1.42
CA MET A 484 -3.52 -13.94 -1.28
C MET A 484 -2.52 -12.87 -1.74
N GLY A 485 -1.37 -12.80 -1.08
CA GLY A 485 -0.25 -11.94 -1.44
C GLY A 485 0.68 -12.59 -2.45
N TYR A 486 0.19 -12.85 -3.68
CA TYR A 486 1.00 -13.44 -4.74
C TYR A 486 2.15 -12.52 -5.16
N GLY A 487 3.36 -13.10 -5.26
CA GLY A 487 4.54 -12.34 -5.70
C GLY A 487 4.49 -11.91 -7.16
N GLY A 488 3.80 -12.66 -8.02
CA GLY A 488 3.58 -12.28 -9.42
C GLY A 488 2.74 -11.01 -9.53
N ASP A 489 1.61 -10.98 -8.83
CA ASP A 489 0.74 -9.81 -8.70
C ASP A 489 1.49 -8.63 -8.08
N GLY A 490 2.28 -8.92 -7.04
CA GLY A 490 3.19 -7.95 -6.44
C GLY A 490 4.16 -7.35 -7.44
N ASN A 491 4.87 -8.16 -8.20
CA ASN A 491 5.81 -7.69 -9.22
C ASN A 491 5.12 -6.89 -10.32
N SER A 492 3.92 -7.33 -10.73
CA SER A 492 3.16 -6.66 -11.77
C SER A 492 2.80 -5.22 -11.41
N SER A 493 2.44 -4.94 -10.15
CA SER A 493 1.83 -3.65 -9.79
C SER A 493 2.51 -2.88 -8.67
N THR A 494 3.62 -3.35 -8.10
CA THR A 494 4.36 -2.61 -7.06
C THR A 494 4.67 -1.17 -7.46
N MET A 495 5.19 -0.95 -8.67
CA MET A 495 5.52 0.41 -9.14
C MET A 495 4.27 1.26 -9.32
N THR A 496 3.18 0.70 -9.82
CA THR A 496 1.89 1.39 -9.93
C THR A 496 1.37 1.79 -8.55
N LEU A 497 1.31 0.83 -7.62
CA LEU A 497 0.82 1.08 -6.27
C LEU A 497 1.65 2.14 -5.54
N GLN A 498 2.98 2.03 -5.55
CA GLN A 498 3.90 2.99 -4.92
C GLN A 498 3.96 4.34 -5.64
N THR A 499 3.53 4.40 -6.90
CA THR A 499 3.37 5.66 -7.62
C THR A 499 2.07 6.35 -7.22
N MET A 500 0.98 5.60 -7.09
CA MET A 500 -0.35 6.15 -6.86
C MET A 500 -0.64 6.42 -5.38
N TYR A 501 -0.02 5.69 -4.45
CA TYR A 501 -0.29 5.76 -3.01
C TYR A 501 1.00 5.76 -2.18
N ASN A 502 0.97 6.40 -1.03
CA ASN A 502 2.01 6.22 -0.03
C ASN A 502 1.74 4.93 0.76
N VAL A 503 2.52 3.89 0.50
CA VAL A 503 2.35 2.54 1.06
C VAL A 503 3.65 1.96 1.62
N ALA A 504 4.60 2.80 2.00
CA ALA A 504 5.87 2.34 2.58
C ALA A 504 5.66 1.39 3.77
N PRO A 505 4.79 1.68 4.76
CA PRO A 505 4.54 0.78 5.88
C PRO A 505 3.92 -0.57 5.47
N THR A 506 3.07 -0.58 4.44
CA THR A 506 2.48 -1.81 3.89
C THR A 506 3.57 -2.75 3.37
N PHE A 507 4.54 -2.20 2.61
CA PHE A 507 5.66 -3.01 2.10
C PHE A 507 6.60 -3.47 3.20
N MET A 508 6.79 -2.69 4.27
CA MET A 508 7.57 -3.15 5.44
C MET A 508 6.96 -4.41 6.06
N ASN A 509 5.63 -4.44 6.26
CA ASN A 509 4.92 -5.61 6.77
C ASN A 509 4.98 -6.78 5.79
N TRP A 510 4.64 -6.54 4.53
CA TRP A 510 4.58 -7.58 3.50
C TRP A 510 5.93 -8.25 3.24
N LEU A 511 7.00 -7.45 3.14
CA LEU A 511 8.36 -7.97 2.93
C LEU A 511 8.91 -8.72 4.13
N THR A 512 8.45 -8.42 5.34
CA THR A 512 8.76 -9.24 6.52
C THR A 512 8.19 -10.65 6.35
N ALA A 513 6.92 -10.78 5.92
CA ALA A 513 6.32 -12.08 5.65
C ALA A 513 7.05 -12.86 4.53
N TRP A 514 7.52 -12.19 3.47
CA TRP A 514 8.35 -12.82 2.44
C TRP A 514 9.69 -13.31 2.99
N GLY A 515 10.28 -12.58 3.94
CA GLY A 515 11.46 -13.03 4.64
C GLY A 515 11.23 -14.27 5.52
N ASP A 516 10.00 -14.50 6.01
CA ASP A 516 9.69 -15.62 6.89
C ASP A 516 9.48 -16.94 6.17
N VAL A 517 9.07 -16.88 4.89
CA VAL A 517 8.68 -18.08 4.13
C VAL A 517 9.80 -18.69 3.31
N ILE A 518 10.99 -18.09 3.26
CA ILE A 518 12.13 -18.68 2.56
C ILE A 518 12.66 -19.92 3.31
N ASP A 519 12.81 -21.01 2.61
CA ASP A 519 13.39 -22.23 3.13
C ASP A 519 14.92 -22.16 3.20
N THR A 520 15.52 -23.07 3.96
CA THR A 520 16.97 -23.10 4.18
C THR A 520 17.78 -23.41 2.91
N ASP A 521 17.16 -24.00 1.90
CA ASP A 521 17.79 -24.26 0.59
C ASP A 521 17.62 -23.10 -0.40
N GLY A 522 16.94 -22.02 0.00
CA GLY A 522 16.66 -20.84 -0.79
C GLY A 522 15.37 -20.92 -1.60
N SER A 523 14.64 -22.03 -1.54
CA SER A 523 13.32 -22.11 -2.19
C SER A 523 12.31 -21.19 -1.52
N LEU A 524 11.41 -20.63 -2.31
CA LEU A 524 10.34 -19.72 -1.85
C LEU A 524 8.99 -20.22 -2.39
N PRO A 525 7.93 -20.12 -1.60
CA PRO A 525 6.57 -20.20 -2.11
C PRO A 525 6.29 -19.01 -3.04
N TYR A 526 5.13 -19.01 -3.67
CA TYR A 526 4.72 -17.93 -4.57
C TYR A 526 3.77 -16.91 -3.93
N VAL A 527 3.46 -17.13 -2.67
CA VAL A 527 2.55 -16.33 -1.83
C VAL A 527 3.18 -16.10 -0.46
N ALA A 528 3.08 -14.90 0.06
CA ALA A 528 3.31 -14.55 1.45
C ALA A 528 2.45 -13.31 1.83
N PRO A 529 1.84 -13.26 3.04
CA PRO A 529 1.73 -14.34 4.00
C PRO A 529 0.87 -15.50 3.49
N ALA A 530 0.74 -16.57 4.29
CA ALA A 530 -0.05 -17.77 4.10
C ALA A 530 0.59 -18.89 3.25
N GLY A 531 1.65 -18.62 2.50
CA GLY A 531 2.41 -19.63 1.77
C GLY A 531 1.64 -20.32 0.65
N GLY A 532 2.33 -21.07 -0.20
CA GLY A 532 1.72 -21.88 -1.26
C GLY A 532 1.60 -21.16 -2.61
N GLY A 533 0.61 -21.57 -3.40
CA GLY A 533 0.38 -21.03 -4.74
C GLY A 533 1.29 -21.60 -5.83
N GLY A 534 1.12 -21.10 -7.06
CA GLY A 534 1.92 -21.45 -8.23
C GLY A 534 2.51 -20.20 -8.88
N GLY A 535 3.44 -20.41 -9.82
CA GLY A 535 3.99 -19.25 -10.55
C GLY A 535 5.34 -19.54 -11.20
N GLY A 536 6.41 -19.37 -10.50
CA GLY A 536 7.77 -19.49 -11.00
C GLY A 536 8.65 -18.36 -10.51
N PRO A 537 9.79 -18.10 -11.17
CA PRO A 537 10.73 -17.07 -10.72
C PRO A 537 10.12 -15.68 -10.60
N TYR A 538 9.23 -15.29 -11.50
CA TYR A 538 8.58 -13.98 -11.44
C TYR A 538 7.74 -13.80 -10.17
N TRP A 539 7.20 -14.87 -9.59
CA TRP A 539 6.48 -14.84 -8.31
C TRP A 539 7.44 -14.83 -7.11
N SER A 540 8.32 -15.82 -7.03
CA SER A 540 9.23 -15.95 -5.88
C SER A 540 10.30 -14.86 -5.81
N GLY A 541 10.76 -14.32 -6.93
CA GLY A 541 11.73 -13.23 -6.96
C GLY A 541 11.16 -11.85 -6.59
N PHE A 542 9.90 -11.76 -6.21
CA PHE A 542 9.33 -10.57 -5.58
C PHE A 542 10.15 -10.12 -4.36
N ILE A 543 10.74 -11.05 -3.62
CA ILE A 543 11.63 -10.76 -2.50
C ILE A 543 12.81 -9.86 -2.88
N ILE A 544 13.23 -9.83 -4.16
CA ILE A 544 14.31 -8.97 -4.68
C ILE A 544 13.76 -7.66 -5.25
N GLN A 545 12.73 -7.76 -6.10
CA GLN A 545 12.24 -6.59 -6.83
C GLN A 545 11.52 -5.58 -5.94
N ALA A 546 10.70 -6.06 -5.01
CA ALA A 546 9.92 -5.16 -4.16
C ALA A 546 10.78 -4.29 -3.22
N PRO A 547 11.83 -4.81 -2.52
CA PRO A 547 12.75 -3.97 -1.74
C PRO A 547 13.46 -2.90 -2.56
N TRP A 548 13.92 -3.24 -3.78
CA TRP A 548 14.56 -2.28 -4.67
C TRP A 548 13.61 -1.17 -5.11
N ARG A 549 12.41 -1.52 -5.55
CA ARG A 549 11.37 -0.56 -5.97
C ARG A 549 10.92 0.31 -4.80
N THR A 550 10.81 -0.26 -3.59
CA THR A 550 10.51 0.50 -2.38
C THR A 550 11.61 1.51 -2.05
N TYR A 551 12.87 1.14 -2.19
CA TYR A 551 14.00 2.06 -2.03
C TYR A 551 13.96 3.21 -3.05
N LEU A 552 13.67 2.93 -4.32
CA LEU A 552 13.53 3.96 -5.36
C LEU A 552 12.43 4.99 -5.01
N ASN A 553 11.30 4.53 -4.47
CA ASN A 553 10.16 5.39 -4.18
C ASN A 553 10.26 6.13 -2.84
N TYR A 554 10.89 5.53 -1.82
CA TYR A 554 10.85 6.05 -0.44
C TYR A 554 12.22 6.34 0.17
N ALA A 555 13.32 6.02 -0.51
CA ALA A 555 14.69 6.11 0.00
C ALA A 555 14.91 5.32 1.31
N ASP A 556 14.11 4.28 1.56
CA ASP A 556 14.20 3.43 2.74
C ASP A 556 15.03 2.18 2.45
N PRO A 557 16.27 2.08 2.97
CA PRO A 557 17.13 0.93 2.70
C PRO A 557 16.83 -0.30 3.57
N ARG A 558 15.99 -0.19 4.60
CA ARG A 558 15.79 -1.23 5.60
C ARG A 558 15.25 -2.54 5.05
N PRO A 559 14.28 -2.57 4.10
CA PRO A 559 13.84 -3.81 3.50
C PRO A 559 14.98 -4.59 2.84
N MET A 560 15.80 -3.90 2.04
CA MET A 560 16.93 -4.55 1.38
C MET A 560 18.04 -4.94 2.36
N GLN A 561 18.30 -4.15 3.42
CA GLN A 561 19.24 -4.51 4.47
C GLN A 561 18.84 -5.81 5.20
N ARG A 562 17.56 -5.92 5.57
CA ARG A 562 17.02 -7.08 6.29
C ARG A 562 16.98 -8.35 5.44
N LEU A 563 16.75 -8.22 4.12
CA LEU A 563 16.51 -9.35 3.23
C LEU A 563 17.68 -9.73 2.33
N PHE A 564 18.78 -8.96 2.29
CA PHE A 564 19.85 -9.12 1.32
C PHE A 564 20.41 -10.55 1.27
N ASP A 565 20.71 -11.15 2.40
CA ASP A 565 21.28 -12.49 2.45
C ASP A 565 20.25 -13.57 2.07
N LYS A 566 18.96 -13.34 2.31
CA LYS A 566 17.86 -14.19 1.87
C LYS A 566 17.64 -14.11 0.35
N MET A 567 17.79 -12.91 -0.22
CA MET A 567 17.77 -12.70 -1.67
C MET A 567 18.93 -13.42 -2.37
N ASP A 568 20.13 -13.34 -1.80
CA ASP A 568 21.29 -14.06 -2.33
C ASP A 568 21.13 -15.58 -2.23
N LEU A 569 20.51 -16.07 -1.16
CA LEU A 569 20.16 -17.48 -1.00
C LEU A 569 19.15 -17.95 -2.07
N TRP A 570 18.13 -17.13 -2.39
CA TRP A 570 17.22 -17.44 -3.50
C TRP A 570 17.93 -17.48 -4.85
N LEU A 571 18.88 -16.58 -5.11
CA LEU A 571 19.69 -16.63 -6.33
C LEU A 571 20.58 -17.90 -6.41
N GLN A 572 21.06 -18.40 -5.30
CA GLN A 572 21.76 -19.70 -5.24
C GLN A 572 20.82 -20.86 -5.58
N TYR A 573 19.55 -20.79 -5.14
CA TYR A 573 18.53 -21.76 -5.54
C TYR A 573 18.27 -21.72 -7.06
N VAL A 574 18.21 -20.53 -7.65
CA VAL A 574 18.11 -20.34 -9.12
C VAL A 574 19.31 -20.99 -9.83
N ASP A 575 20.53 -20.79 -9.31
CA ASP A 575 21.74 -21.38 -9.90
C ASP A 575 21.71 -22.91 -9.88
N LYS A 576 21.28 -23.51 -8.78
CA LYS A 576 21.13 -24.95 -8.64
C LYS A 576 20.22 -25.58 -9.70
N HIS A 577 19.26 -24.82 -10.22
CA HIS A 577 18.29 -25.26 -11.21
C HIS A 577 18.60 -24.72 -12.63
N SER A 578 19.78 -24.13 -12.83
CA SER A 578 20.25 -23.67 -14.13
C SER A 578 21.09 -24.73 -14.83
N ARG A 579 20.93 -24.83 -16.15
CA ARG A 579 21.78 -25.68 -17.04
C ARG A 579 22.29 -24.83 -18.18
N ASP A 580 23.56 -25.00 -18.50
CA ASP A 580 24.23 -24.23 -19.55
C ASP A 580 24.08 -22.70 -19.40
N GLY A 581 23.97 -22.23 -18.14
CA GLY A 581 23.81 -20.82 -17.81
C GLY A 581 22.39 -20.27 -17.95
N LEU A 582 21.41 -21.12 -18.22
CA LEU A 582 19.98 -20.75 -18.29
C LEU A 582 19.17 -21.49 -17.23
N LEU A 583 18.38 -20.76 -16.48
CA LEU A 583 17.40 -21.35 -15.57
C LEU A 583 16.42 -22.21 -16.36
N GLN A 584 16.19 -23.44 -15.87
CA GLN A 584 15.21 -24.39 -16.41
C GLN A 584 14.02 -24.52 -15.44
N PRO A 585 12.87 -25.06 -15.89
CA PRO A 585 11.77 -25.38 -15.00
C PRO A 585 12.27 -26.21 -13.80
N TRP A 586 12.10 -25.67 -12.60
CA TRP A 586 12.49 -26.38 -11.40
C TRP A 586 11.40 -27.35 -10.91
N PRO A 587 11.78 -28.46 -10.29
CA PRO A 587 10.82 -29.37 -9.70
C PRO A 587 10.39 -28.82 -8.34
N ASP A 588 9.33 -28.04 -8.29
CA ASP A 588 8.74 -27.67 -7.01
C ASP A 588 7.65 -28.69 -6.62
N THR A 589 8.02 -29.63 -5.77
CA THR A 589 7.10 -30.65 -5.30
C THR A 589 6.17 -30.17 -4.19
N LYS A 590 6.52 -29.08 -3.51
CA LYS A 590 5.72 -28.52 -2.40
C LYS A 590 4.57 -27.62 -2.88
N ASN A 591 4.81 -26.87 -3.97
CA ASN A 591 3.94 -25.77 -4.38
C ASN A 591 3.28 -25.98 -5.74
N ARG A 592 3.10 -27.19 -6.22
CA ARG A 592 2.63 -27.48 -7.59
C ARG A 592 3.49 -26.79 -8.65
N MET A 593 4.27 -27.52 -9.31
CA MET A 593 5.18 -27.29 -10.41
C MET A 593 4.76 -26.29 -11.51
N TRP A 594 4.36 -25.08 -11.18
CA TRP A 594 4.04 -24.08 -12.16
C TRP A 594 5.29 -23.23 -12.45
N PHE A 595 5.79 -23.36 -13.65
CA PHE A 595 6.87 -22.54 -14.17
C PHE A 595 6.29 -21.71 -15.33
N LEU A 596 5.74 -20.55 -14.97
CA LEU A 596 4.98 -19.73 -15.89
C LEU A 596 5.90 -18.72 -16.60
N GLY A 597 5.54 -18.43 -17.88
CA GLY A 597 5.92 -17.21 -18.56
C GLY A 597 4.92 -16.11 -18.29
N ASP A 598 4.21 -15.66 -19.31
CA ASP A 598 3.11 -14.73 -19.11
C ASP A 598 1.88 -15.45 -18.53
N TRP A 599 1.22 -14.85 -17.55
CA TRP A 599 0.02 -15.39 -16.94
C TRP A 599 -1.19 -14.63 -17.45
N LEU A 600 -2.22 -15.35 -17.91
CA LEU A 600 -3.47 -14.77 -18.39
C LEU A 600 -3.28 -13.79 -19.56
N ALA A 601 -2.36 -14.10 -20.48
CA ALA A 601 -2.33 -13.43 -21.77
C ALA A 601 -3.65 -13.69 -22.54
N PRO A 602 -4.09 -12.75 -23.39
CA PRO A 602 -5.35 -12.91 -24.12
C PRO A 602 -5.32 -14.12 -25.06
N ASP A 603 -6.49 -14.62 -25.43
CA ASP A 603 -6.62 -15.70 -26.41
C ASP A 603 -5.90 -15.37 -27.72
N GLY A 604 -5.22 -16.36 -28.29
CA GLY A 604 -4.44 -16.25 -29.53
C GLY A 604 -3.01 -15.72 -29.35
N VAL A 605 -2.59 -15.36 -28.15
CA VAL A 605 -1.19 -15.06 -27.84
C VAL A 605 -0.47 -16.34 -27.44
N ASP A 606 0.60 -16.69 -28.15
CA ASP A 606 1.40 -17.86 -27.81
C ASP A 606 2.37 -17.51 -26.64
N VAL A 607 2.09 -18.08 -25.48
CA VAL A 607 2.90 -17.99 -24.26
C VAL A 607 3.54 -19.32 -23.87
N GLY A 608 3.46 -20.29 -24.76
CA GLY A 608 4.01 -21.64 -24.57
C GLY A 608 5.44 -21.78 -25.09
N GLY A 609 5.84 -23.03 -25.37
CA GLY A 609 7.13 -23.35 -25.97
C GLY A 609 8.33 -22.80 -25.19
N GLN A 610 9.10 -21.94 -25.80
CA GLN A 610 10.29 -21.30 -25.21
C GLN A 610 9.98 -20.12 -24.29
N SER A 611 8.78 -19.53 -24.37
CA SER A 611 8.43 -18.29 -23.67
C SER A 611 8.61 -18.39 -22.14
N PRO A 612 8.13 -19.41 -21.42
CA PRO A 612 8.32 -19.49 -19.98
C PRO A 612 9.79 -19.47 -19.53
N VAL A 613 10.66 -20.15 -20.29
CA VAL A 613 12.10 -20.18 -19.98
C VAL A 613 12.76 -18.82 -20.31
N LEU A 614 12.43 -18.23 -21.45
CA LEU A 614 12.90 -16.91 -21.84
C LEU A 614 12.51 -15.84 -20.81
N VAL A 615 11.22 -15.75 -20.51
CA VAL A 615 10.66 -14.76 -19.55
C VAL A 615 11.29 -14.92 -18.18
N SER A 616 11.41 -16.16 -17.69
CA SER A 616 12.03 -16.44 -16.38
C SER A 616 13.50 -16.05 -16.33
N ASN A 617 14.28 -16.27 -17.40
CA ASN A 617 15.68 -15.86 -17.46
C ASN A 617 15.83 -14.34 -17.60
N CYS A 618 14.97 -13.67 -18.33
CA CYS A 618 14.93 -12.20 -18.36
C CYS A 618 14.63 -11.65 -16.95
N PHE A 619 13.68 -12.21 -16.23
CA PHE A 619 13.38 -11.81 -14.85
C PHE A 619 14.55 -12.04 -13.90
N VAL A 620 15.27 -13.17 -14.01
CA VAL A 620 16.51 -13.40 -13.23
C VAL A 620 17.56 -12.36 -13.55
N SER A 621 17.72 -11.97 -14.83
CA SER A 621 18.63 -10.88 -15.22
C SER A 621 18.24 -9.54 -14.57
N GLU A 622 16.96 -9.23 -14.52
CA GLU A 622 16.42 -8.04 -13.81
C GLU A 622 16.72 -8.11 -12.31
N CYS A 623 16.51 -9.29 -11.68
CA CYS A 623 16.85 -9.51 -10.28
C CYS A 623 18.35 -9.30 -10.00
N LEU A 624 19.22 -9.76 -10.89
CA LEU A 624 20.66 -9.57 -10.76
C LEU A 624 21.06 -8.09 -10.88
N ALA A 625 20.41 -7.33 -11.76
CA ALA A 625 20.60 -5.87 -11.84
C ALA A 625 20.19 -5.17 -10.54
N SER A 626 19.04 -5.55 -9.99
CA SER A 626 18.55 -5.02 -8.71
C SER A 626 19.47 -5.39 -7.54
N MET A 627 19.96 -6.63 -7.48
CA MET A 627 20.94 -7.07 -6.46
C MET A 627 22.27 -6.31 -6.57
N SER A 628 22.77 -6.10 -7.79
CA SER A 628 23.97 -5.29 -8.01
C SER A 628 23.77 -3.86 -7.50
N ALA A 629 22.63 -3.24 -7.83
CA ALA A 629 22.30 -1.89 -7.37
C ALA A 629 22.15 -1.82 -5.83
N MET A 630 21.44 -2.77 -5.23
CA MET A 630 21.30 -2.87 -3.77
C MET A 630 22.63 -3.11 -3.07
N ALA A 631 23.51 -3.96 -3.61
CA ALA A 631 24.85 -4.20 -3.08
C ALA A 631 25.67 -2.89 -3.01
N ARG A 632 25.65 -2.10 -4.08
CA ARG A 632 26.33 -0.78 -4.10
C ARG A 632 25.78 0.17 -3.05
N VAL A 633 24.47 0.26 -2.91
CA VAL A 633 23.82 1.11 -1.89
C VAL A 633 24.24 0.67 -0.47
N LEU A 634 24.36 -0.63 -0.24
CA LEU A 634 24.73 -1.20 1.05
C LEU A 634 26.25 -1.28 1.28
N GLY A 635 27.06 -0.78 0.36
CA GLY A 635 28.53 -0.86 0.45
C GLY A 635 29.08 -2.28 0.35
N ARG A 636 28.35 -3.19 -0.30
CA ARG A 636 28.75 -4.58 -0.55
C ARG A 636 29.32 -4.73 -1.97
N ASP A 637 30.14 -5.77 -2.19
CA ASP A 637 30.65 -6.08 -3.53
C ASP A 637 29.52 -6.56 -4.46
N ASP A 638 29.35 -5.88 -5.57
CA ASP A 638 28.31 -6.15 -6.56
C ASP A 638 28.83 -6.95 -7.78
N SER A 639 30.12 -7.14 -7.89
CA SER A 639 30.80 -7.69 -9.08
C SER A 639 30.27 -9.06 -9.50
N LYS A 640 29.91 -9.93 -8.55
CA LYS A 640 29.38 -11.26 -8.84
C LYS A 640 28.01 -11.21 -9.53
N TYR A 641 27.16 -10.25 -9.15
CA TYR A 641 25.83 -10.10 -9.73
C TYR A 641 25.91 -9.53 -11.14
N GLU A 642 26.74 -8.51 -11.33
CA GLU A 642 26.91 -7.87 -12.65
C GLU A 642 27.54 -8.83 -13.66
N LYS A 643 28.60 -9.56 -13.27
CA LYS A 643 29.20 -10.58 -14.12
C LYS A 643 28.17 -11.64 -14.53
N ARG A 644 27.45 -12.17 -13.57
CA ARG A 644 26.42 -13.20 -13.83
C ARG A 644 25.32 -12.67 -14.74
N ARG A 645 24.89 -11.41 -14.56
CA ARG A 645 23.90 -10.75 -15.44
C ARG A 645 24.38 -10.66 -16.88
N MET A 646 25.65 -10.23 -17.08
CA MET A 646 26.23 -10.14 -18.43
C MET A 646 26.32 -11.52 -19.12
N ASP A 647 26.74 -12.53 -18.39
CA ASP A 647 26.83 -13.89 -18.90
C ASP A 647 25.44 -14.44 -19.25
N LEU A 648 24.45 -14.23 -18.37
CA LEU A 648 23.06 -14.61 -18.58
C LEU A 648 22.45 -13.91 -19.81
N ASN A 649 22.64 -12.60 -19.95
CA ASN A 649 22.11 -11.83 -21.08
C ASN A 649 22.66 -12.33 -22.43
N LYS A 650 23.95 -12.68 -22.47
CA LYS A 650 24.54 -13.31 -23.64
C LYS A 650 23.87 -14.65 -23.97
N ARG A 651 23.63 -15.50 -22.96
CA ARG A 651 22.95 -16.78 -23.14
C ARG A 651 21.49 -16.63 -23.57
N ILE A 652 20.77 -15.65 -23.05
CA ILE A 652 19.41 -15.31 -23.49
C ILE A 652 19.41 -14.99 -24.99
N HIS A 653 20.35 -14.14 -25.44
CA HIS A 653 20.43 -13.84 -26.87
C HIS A 653 20.73 -15.06 -27.71
N GLU A 654 21.76 -15.83 -27.37
CA GLU A 654 22.19 -17.02 -28.09
C GLU A 654 21.10 -18.09 -28.19
N ALA A 655 20.27 -18.26 -27.17
CA ALA A 655 19.28 -19.34 -27.10
C ALA A 655 17.91 -18.97 -27.70
N PHE A 656 17.52 -17.70 -27.67
CA PHE A 656 16.13 -17.32 -27.97
C PHE A 656 15.96 -16.34 -29.12
N TYR A 657 17.05 -15.80 -29.70
CA TYR A 657 16.95 -14.93 -30.87
C TYR A 657 16.83 -15.73 -32.17
N HIS A 658 15.83 -15.44 -32.98
CA HIS A 658 15.57 -16.03 -34.28
C HIS A 658 15.91 -15.00 -35.38
N ALA A 659 17.05 -15.19 -36.06
CA ALA A 659 17.56 -14.25 -37.02
C ALA A 659 16.71 -14.13 -38.30
N ASP A 660 16.02 -15.20 -38.69
CA ASP A 660 15.14 -15.26 -39.86
C ASP A 660 13.88 -14.43 -39.71
N THR A 661 13.31 -14.40 -38.52
CA THR A 661 12.11 -13.62 -38.15
C THR A 661 12.42 -12.33 -37.42
N GLN A 662 13.68 -12.14 -36.97
CA GLN A 662 14.13 -11.03 -36.14
C GLN A 662 13.34 -10.91 -34.81
N THR A 663 12.98 -12.07 -34.23
CA THR A 663 12.17 -12.16 -33.02
C THR A 663 12.89 -12.92 -31.91
N TYR A 664 12.36 -12.80 -30.69
CA TYR A 664 12.74 -13.65 -29.57
C TYR A 664 11.57 -14.57 -29.17
N GLY A 665 11.89 -15.80 -28.73
CA GLY A 665 10.91 -16.75 -28.25
C GLY A 665 9.77 -17.02 -29.24
N THR A 666 8.53 -16.79 -28.84
CA THR A 666 7.34 -16.91 -29.70
C THR A 666 7.07 -15.67 -30.55
N GLY A 667 7.82 -14.61 -30.33
CA GLY A 667 7.59 -13.28 -30.95
C GLY A 667 6.38 -12.56 -30.36
N SER A 668 5.89 -12.95 -29.17
CA SER A 668 4.90 -12.17 -28.42
C SER A 668 5.46 -10.82 -27.96
N PRO A 669 4.62 -9.82 -27.63
CA PRO A 669 5.13 -8.55 -27.17
C PRO A 669 6.00 -8.66 -25.92
N LEU A 670 5.70 -9.59 -25.00
CA LEU A 670 6.53 -9.87 -23.84
C LEU A 670 7.88 -10.46 -24.23
N ASP A 671 7.90 -11.51 -25.06
CA ASP A 671 9.12 -12.19 -25.49
C ASP A 671 10.05 -11.25 -26.29
N MET A 672 9.48 -10.22 -26.94
CA MET A 672 10.25 -9.21 -27.69
C MET A 672 10.75 -8.07 -26.79
N SER A 673 9.92 -7.58 -25.86
CA SER A 673 10.25 -6.41 -25.04
C SER A 673 11.18 -6.74 -23.88
N TYR A 674 11.04 -7.90 -23.24
CA TYR A 674 11.80 -8.22 -22.04
C TYR A 674 13.31 -8.38 -22.30
N PRO A 675 13.77 -9.09 -23.33
CA PRO A 675 15.20 -9.14 -23.65
C PRO A 675 15.81 -7.76 -23.93
N MET A 676 15.04 -6.83 -24.55
CA MET A 676 15.47 -5.45 -24.74
C MET A 676 15.60 -4.72 -23.41
N LEU A 677 14.62 -4.88 -22.53
CA LEU A 677 14.56 -4.20 -21.24
C LEU A 677 15.72 -4.58 -20.33
N VAL A 678 16.11 -5.87 -20.29
CA VAL A 678 17.22 -6.35 -19.46
C VAL A 678 18.61 -6.20 -20.13
N GLY A 679 18.66 -5.72 -21.38
CA GLY A 679 19.89 -5.51 -22.13
C GLY A 679 20.49 -6.82 -22.68
N ALA A 680 19.67 -7.82 -22.97
CA ALA A 680 20.11 -9.06 -23.62
C ALA A 680 20.21 -8.93 -25.14
N VAL A 681 19.57 -7.93 -25.75
CA VAL A 681 19.64 -7.64 -27.18
C VAL A 681 20.94 -6.90 -27.47
N PRO A 682 21.82 -7.40 -28.39
CA PRO A 682 23.03 -6.66 -28.84
C PRO A 682 22.67 -5.27 -29.39
N ALA A 683 23.50 -4.26 -29.11
CA ALA A 683 23.26 -2.88 -29.53
C ALA A 683 22.96 -2.75 -31.02
N SER A 684 23.66 -3.53 -31.86
CA SER A 684 23.48 -3.54 -33.32
C SER A 684 22.11 -4.07 -33.78
N LEU A 685 21.35 -4.75 -32.91
CA LEU A 685 20.04 -5.33 -33.22
C LEU A 685 18.90 -4.60 -32.52
N CYS A 686 19.17 -3.65 -31.61
CA CYS A 686 18.14 -3.00 -30.81
C CYS A 686 17.05 -2.35 -31.68
N ASP A 687 17.44 -1.55 -32.70
CA ASP A 687 16.46 -0.91 -33.59
C ASP A 687 15.68 -1.94 -34.42
N THR A 688 16.35 -3.00 -34.89
CA THR A 688 15.73 -4.08 -35.66
C THR A 688 14.63 -4.76 -34.82
N VAL A 689 14.95 -5.17 -33.59
CA VAL A 689 14.02 -5.85 -32.68
C VAL A 689 12.89 -4.89 -32.24
N LYS A 690 13.22 -3.62 -31.95
CA LYS A 690 12.23 -2.58 -31.64
C LYS A 690 11.22 -2.41 -32.79
N ASN A 691 11.71 -2.23 -34.01
CA ASN A 691 10.85 -2.05 -35.19
C ASN A 691 10.00 -3.29 -35.46
N GLN A 692 10.53 -4.47 -35.26
CA GLN A 692 9.81 -5.73 -35.41
C GLN A 692 8.71 -5.88 -34.32
N LEU A 693 8.99 -5.52 -33.07
CA LEU A 693 7.99 -5.48 -31.99
C LEU A 693 6.83 -4.54 -32.37
N ILE A 694 7.13 -3.31 -32.79
CA ILE A 694 6.11 -2.33 -33.19
C ILE A 694 5.30 -2.83 -34.39
N LEU A 695 5.96 -3.40 -35.38
CA LEU A 695 5.29 -3.98 -36.56
C LEU A 695 4.32 -5.09 -36.17
N ARG A 696 4.77 -6.04 -35.34
CA ARG A 696 3.95 -7.16 -34.87
C ARG A 696 2.77 -6.69 -34.02
N SER A 697 2.99 -5.72 -33.12
CA SER A 697 1.90 -5.12 -32.31
C SER A 697 0.80 -4.55 -33.22
N ARG A 698 1.17 -3.91 -34.32
CA ARG A 698 0.21 -3.33 -35.28
C ARG A 698 -0.44 -4.35 -36.20
N THR A 699 0.31 -5.32 -36.70
CA THR A 699 -0.15 -6.22 -37.77
C THR A 699 -0.67 -7.56 -37.23
N VAL A 700 0.08 -8.24 -36.36
CA VAL A 700 -0.28 -9.53 -35.78
C VAL A 700 -1.35 -9.35 -34.71
N TYR A 701 -1.11 -8.40 -33.79
CA TYR A 701 -1.96 -8.15 -32.63
C TYR A 701 -2.95 -6.99 -32.86
N LYS A 702 -2.98 -6.37 -34.06
CA LYS A 702 -3.99 -5.39 -34.52
C LYS A 702 -4.17 -4.21 -33.54
N ASN A 703 -3.06 -3.72 -32.96
CA ASN A 703 -3.04 -2.71 -31.91
C ASN A 703 -3.79 -3.09 -30.61
N HIS A 704 -4.03 -4.37 -30.33
CA HIS A 704 -4.55 -4.78 -29.04
C HIS A 704 -3.41 -5.04 -28.05
N ILE A 705 -3.72 -4.93 -26.78
CA ILE A 705 -2.80 -5.30 -25.72
C ILE A 705 -2.73 -6.83 -25.62
N ALA A 706 -1.62 -7.38 -26.10
CA ALA A 706 -1.47 -8.82 -26.30
C ALA A 706 -0.49 -9.41 -25.27
N VAL A 707 -0.72 -9.10 -24.00
CA VAL A 707 0.10 -9.53 -22.88
C VAL A 707 -0.77 -9.81 -21.64
N GLY A 708 -0.24 -10.63 -20.75
CA GLY A 708 -0.85 -10.97 -19.47
C GLY A 708 -0.21 -10.23 -18.30
N LEU A 709 -0.31 -10.84 -17.11
CA LEU A 709 0.15 -10.28 -15.83
C LEU A 709 1.62 -9.87 -15.85
N VAL A 710 2.52 -10.70 -16.41
CA VAL A 710 3.95 -10.39 -16.50
C VAL A 710 4.22 -9.38 -17.62
N GLY A 711 3.52 -9.55 -18.72
CA GLY A 711 3.77 -8.72 -19.91
C GLY A 711 3.31 -7.28 -19.78
N VAL A 712 2.23 -7.00 -19.05
CA VAL A 712 1.72 -5.62 -18.90
C VAL A 712 2.78 -4.67 -18.32
N PRO A 713 3.40 -4.91 -17.15
CA PRO A 713 4.42 -4.01 -16.62
C PRO A 713 5.70 -3.99 -17.46
N VAL A 714 6.14 -5.14 -17.99
CA VAL A 714 7.36 -5.24 -18.80
C VAL A 714 7.22 -4.45 -20.10
N TYR A 715 6.10 -4.64 -20.81
CA TYR A 715 5.85 -3.92 -22.06
C TYR A 715 5.64 -2.42 -21.83
N THR A 716 5.01 -2.07 -20.71
CA THR A 716 4.85 -0.68 -20.27
C THR A 716 6.20 -0.02 -20.01
N GLU A 717 7.07 -0.65 -19.24
CA GLU A 717 8.40 -0.11 -18.91
C GLU A 717 9.27 -0.01 -20.17
N TRP A 718 9.19 -1.01 -21.07
CA TRP A 718 9.84 -0.94 -22.37
C TRP A 718 9.36 0.29 -23.17
N ALA A 719 8.03 0.51 -23.22
CA ALA A 719 7.47 1.65 -23.96
C ALA A 719 7.90 3.00 -23.37
N VAL A 720 7.98 3.11 -22.05
CA VAL A 720 8.50 4.30 -21.36
C VAL A 720 9.96 4.55 -21.76
N ARG A 721 10.82 3.54 -21.67
CA ARG A 721 12.27 3.69 -21.95
C ARG A 721 12.58 3.94 -23.42
N HIS A 722 11.78 3.40 -24.32
CA HIS A 722 11.98 3.53 -25.77
C HIS A 722 11.15 4.64 -26.42
N GLN A 723 10.53 5.53 -25.63
CA GLN A 723 9.74 6.68 -26.10
C GLN A 723 8.60 6.24 -27.05
N ALA A 724 7.92 5.15 -26.71
CA ALA A 724 6.89 4.53 -27.55
C ALA A 724 5.45 4.87 -27.08
N ALA A 725 5.20 6.11 -26.61
CA ALA A 725 3.91 6.52 -26.10
C ALA A 725 2.80 6.46 -27.15
N ASP A 726 3.07 6.78 -28.42
CA ASP A 726 2.07 6.66 -29.52
C ASP A 726 1.62 5.21 -29.71
N LEU A 727 2.53 4.25 -29.65
CA LEU A 727 2.16 2.84 -29.71
C LEU A 727 1.28 2.47 -28.51
N MET A 728 1.70 2.80 -27.29
CA MET A 728 0.95 2.47 -26.10
C MET A 728 -0.45 3.12 -26.11
N LEU A 729 -0.54 4.38 -26.49
CA LEU A 729 -1.82 5.06 -26.66
C LEU A 729 -2.72 4.31 -27.67
N SER A 730 -2.17 3.87 -28.80
CA SER A 730 -2.92 3.12 -29.79
C SER A 730 -3.45 1.77 -29.29
N LEU A 731 -2.69 1.11 -28.39
CA LEU A 731 -3.12 -0.14 -27.73
C LEU A 731 -4.25 0.13 -26.70
N LEU A 732 -4.12 1.19 -25.91
CA LEU A 732 -5.09 1.54 -24.87
C LEU A 732 -6.42 2.04 -25.44
N LYS A 733 -6.40 2.61 -26.64
CA LYS A 733 -7.61 3.14 -27.31
C LYS A 733 -8.41 2.09 -28.07
N GLN A 734 -8.02 0.80 -28.02
CA GLN A 734 -8.83 -0.25 -28.64
C GLN A 734 -10.09 -0.50 -27.82
N PRO A 735 -11.29 -0.39 -28.44
CA PRO A 735 -12.56 -0.50 -27.72
C PRO A 735 -13.03 -1.94 -27.49
N ASP A 736 -12.47 -2.88 -28.21
CA ASP A 736 -12.84 -4.29 -28.21
C ASP A 736 -11.81 -5.17 -27.48
N TYR A 737 -12.12 -6.47 -27.39
CA TYR A 737 -11.31 -7.48 -26.72
C TYR A 737 -10.02 -7.78 -27.50
N PRO A 738 -8.89 -7.90 -26.82
CA PRO A 738 -8.64 -7.60 -25.39
C PRO A 738 -8.24 -6.14 -25.18
N GLY A 739 -8.75 -5.52 -24.10
CA GLY A 739 -8.42 -4.13 -23.80
C GLY A 739 -9.12 -3.56 -22.57
N TYR A 740 -8.59 -2.48 -22.03
CA TYR A 740 -9.17 -1.78 -20.86
C TYR A 740 -10.53 -1.13 -21.20
N LEU A 741 -10.68 -0.56 -22.39
CA LEU A 741 -11.94 0.01 -22.82
C LEU A 741 -13.02 -1.07 -23.01
N HIS A 742 -12.63 -2.29 -23.41
CA HIS A 742 -13.54 -3.43 -23.43
C HIS A 742 -14.06 -3.74 -22.01
N MET A 743 -13.20 -3.73 -21.00
CA MET A 743 -13.63 -3.92 -19.61
C MET A 743 -14.63 -2.82 -19.21
N ILE A 744 -14.30 -1.55 -19.45
CA ILE A 744 -15.14 -0.39 -19.11
C ILE A 744 -16.49 -0.46 -19.82
N ALA A 745 -16.50 -0.76 -21.12
CA ALA A 745 -17.73 -0.89 -21.92
C ALA A 745 -18.65 -2.02 -21.41
N ASN A 746 -18.08 -3.05 -20.77
CA ASN A 746 -18.81 -4.14 -20.13
C ASN A 746 -19.04 -3.92 -18.62
N GLY A 747 -18.99 -2.66 -18.15
CA GLY A 747 -19.40 -2.26 -16.82
C GLY A 747 -18.34 -2.41 -15.74
N ALA A 748 -17.06 -2.58 -16.10
CA ALA A 748 -15.95 -2.62 -15.12
C ALA A 748 -15.84 -1.30 -14.37
N THR A 749 -15.70 -1.40 -13.07
CA THR A 749 -15.31 -0.30 -12.16
C THR A 749 -13.95 -0.55 -11.55
N THR A 750 -13.43 -1.74 -11.75
CA THR A 750 -12.15 -2.29 -11.32
C THR A 750 -11.59 -3.16 -12.44
N THR A 751 -10.28 -3.39 -12.46
CA THR A 751 -9.64 -4.32 -13.41
C THR A 751 -9.99 -5.77 -13.07
N TRP A 752 -10.05 -6.60 -14.09
CA TRP A 752 -10.47 -7.98 -14.02
C TRP A 752 -9.28 -8.94 -13.91
N GLU A 753 -9.56 -10.20 -13.53
CA GLU A 753 -8.57 -11.27 -13.52
C GLU A 753 -8.23 -11.73 -14.95
N TYR A 754 -9.25 -11.97 -15.77
CA TYR A 754 -9.12 -12.32 -17.19
C TYR A 754 -9.56 -11.20 -18.08
N TRP A 755 -8.92 -11.02 -19.24
CA TRP A 755 -9.33 -10.02 -20.23
C TRP A 755 -10.79 -10.18 -20.69
N ASN A 756 -11.31 -11.40 -20.72
CA ASN A 756 -12.70 -11.73 -21.08
C ASN A 756 -13.67 -11.58 -19.89
N GLY A 757 -13.16 -11.30 -18.69
CA GLY A 757 -13.95 -11.12 -17.48
C GLY A 757 -14.40 -12.40 -16.78
N GLU A 758 -13.75 -13.50 -17.00
CA GLU A 758 -13.95 -14.70 -16.19
C GLU A 758 -13.41 -14.48 -14.77
N ARG A 759 -13.96 -15.22 -13.80
CA ARG A 759 -13.63 -15.18 -12.37
C ARG A 759 -13.78 -13.79 -11.75
N SER A 760 -12.75 -13.26 -11.12
CA SER A 760 -12.79 -12.01 -10.36
C SER A 760 -12.92 -10.77 -11.24
N ARG A 761 -13.83 -9.85 -10.87
CA ARG A 761 -13.95 -8.52 -11.46
C ARG A 761 -13.21 -7.43 -10.68
N VAL A 762 -12.44 -7.80 -9.67
CA VAL A 762 -11.52 -6.94 -8.94
C VAL A 762 -10.23 -7.70 -8.67
N HIS A 763 -9.25 -7.50 -9.54
CA HIS A 763 -8.03 -8.30 -9.52
C HIS A 763 -6.78 -7.50 -9.91
N ASN A 764 -5.62 -8.05 -9.55
CA ASN A 764 -4.33 -7.37 -9.71
C ASN A 764 -3.58 -7.73 -11.02
N CYS A 765 -4.18 -8.41 -11.98
CA CYS A 765 -3.47 -8.91 -13.17
C CYS A 765 -2.89 -7.81 -14.05
N TYR A 766 -3.65 -6.74 -14.34
CA TYR A 766 -3.31 -5.82 -15.44
C TYR A 766 -3.02 -4.38 -15.00
N ASN A 767 -2.72 -4.18 -13.71
CA ASN A 767 -2.55 -2.83 -13.16
C ASN A 767 -1.16 -2.23 -13.41
N GLY A 768 -0.20 -3.00 -13.92
CA GLY A 768 1.15 -2.54 -14.24
C GLY A 768 1.23 -1.37 -15.20
N ILE A 769 0.21 -1.19 -16.07
CA ILE A 769 0.09 -0.04 -16.97
C ILE A 769 -0.02 1.29 -16.21
N GLY A 770 -0.42 1.29 -14.94
CA GLY A 770 -0.61 2.52 -14.16
C GLY A 770 0.62 3.40 -14.06
N THR A 771 1.81 2.86 -14.22
CA THR A 771 3.05 3.64 -14.26
C THR A 771 3.16 4.51 -15.52
N TRP A 772 2.56 4.11 -16.64
CA TRP A 772 2.65 4.81 -17.91
C TRP A 772 2.08 6.24 -17.83
N PHE A 773 1.00 6.44 -17.10
CA PHE A 773 0.39 7.76 -16.94
C PHE A 773 1.36 8.78 -16.33
N TYR A 774 2.16 8.33 -15.37
CA TYR A 774 3.10 9.18 -14.62
C TYR A 774 4.48 9.21 -15.27
N GLN A 775 5.01 8.06 -15.70
CA GLN A 775 6.38 7.96 -16.21
C GLN A 775 6.51 8.33 -17.68
N ALA A 776 5.50 8.01 -18.51
CA ALA A 776 5.49 8.42 -19.92
C ALA A 776 4.80 9.77 -20.09
N LEU A 777 3.47 9.85 -19.82
CA LEU A 777 2.69 11.04 -20.16
C LEU A 777 3.10 12.26 -19.33
N ALA A 778 3.22 12.12 -18.02
CA ALA A 778 3.72 13.20 -17.16
C ALA A 778 5.26 13.28 -17.16
N GLY A 779 5.95 12.20 -17.54
CA GLY A 779 7.39 12.14 -17.66
C GLY A 779 8.16 12.09 -16.34
N ILE A 780 7.52 11.74 -15.22
CA ILE A 780 8.12 11.71 -13.87
C ILE A 780 8.86 10.39 -13.66
N LEU A 781 10.18 10.39 -13.79
CA LEU A 781 11.02 9.19 -13.68
C LEU A 781 11.92 9.28 -12.45
N PRO A 782 11.94 8.24 -11.57
CA PRO A 782 12.82 8.21 -10.41
C PRO A 782 14.29 8.08 -10.83
N ASP A 783 15.19 8.63 -10.03
CA ASP A 783 16.64 8.47 -10.17
C ASP A 783 17.15 7.48 -9.10
N ALA A 784 17.78 6.39 -9.56
CA ALA A 784 18.34 5.38 -8.69
C ALA A 784 19.53 5.89 -7.85
N GLY A 785 20.26 6.90 -8.34
CA GLY A 785 21.36 7.54 -7.64
C GLY A 785 20.90 8.49 -6.52
N GLN A 786 19.67 8.99 -6.60
CA GLN A 786 19.05 9.90 -5.64
C GLN A 786 17.57 9.49 -5.35
N PRO A 787 17.36 8.37 -4.65
CA PRO A 787 16.08 7.73 -4.47
C PRO A 787 15.10 8.62 -3.69
N GLY A 788 13.83 8.17 -3.64
CA GLY A 788 12.75 8.89 -2.97
C GLY A 788 12.38 10.19 -3.68
N TYR A 789 12.76 10.33 -4.96
CA TYR A 789 12.56 11.56 -5.74
C TYR A 789 13.34 12.77 -5.20
N ARG A 790 14.45 12.54 -4.48
CA ARG A 790 15.39 13.63 -4.14
C ARG A 790 15.90 14.30 -5.42
N HIS A 791 16.17 13.50 -6.43
CA HIS A 791 16.27 13.93 -7.82
C HIS A 791 15.37 13.06 -8.70
N CYS A 792 14.84 13.64 -9.76
CA CYS A 792 14.09 12.92 -10.77
C CYS A 792 14.35 13.49 -12.16
N THR A 793 14.02 12.72 -13.18
CA THR A 793 13.92 13.24 -14.54
C THR A 793 12.47 13.58 -14.86
N ILE A 794 12.25 14.72 -15.48
CA ILE A 794 10.95 15.12 -16.04
C ILE A 794 11.11 15.25 -17.56
N LYS A 795 10.61 14.22 -18.26
CA LYS A 795 10.67 14.10 -19.72
C LYS A 795 9.34 13.59 -20.27
N PRO A 796 8.31 14.45 -20.35
CA PRO A 796 7.00 14.04 -20.86
C PRO A 796 7.07 13.53 -22.30
N GLN A 797 6.45 12.39 -22.56
CA GLN A 797 6.15 11.91 -23.90
C GLN A 797 4.80 12.48 -24.33
N ARG A 798 4.74 13.07 -25.51
CA ARG A 798 3.54 13.76 -26.02
C ARG A 798 2.98 13.02 -27.22
N PRO A 799 2.22 11.93 -27.04
CA PRO A 799 1.66 11.18 -28.16
C PRO A 799 0.59 11.98 -28.89
N GLU A 800 0.46 11.72 -30.18
CA GLU A 800 -0.54 12.38 -31.03
C GLU A 800 -1.96 12.13 -30.48
N GLY A 801 -2.75 13.20 -30.35
CA GLY A 801 -4.13 13.16 -29.81
C GLY A 801 -4.24 13.54 -28.33
N ILE A 802 -3.14 13.58 -27.58
CA ILE A 802 -3.13 14.13 -26.21
C ILE A 802 -2.60 15.55 -26.25
N THR A 803 -3.44 16.53 -25.93
CA THR A 803 -3.10 17.96 -26.01
C THR A 803 -2.66 18.55 -24.67
N TRP A 804 -3.01 17.92 -23.56
CA TRP A 804 -2.52 18.29 -22.23
C TRP A 804 -2.55 17.10 -21.27
N VAL A 805 -1.67 17.14 -20.29
CA VAL A 805 -1.63 16.21 -19.15
C VAL A 805 -1.36 17.01 -17.88
N GLU A 806 -1.97 16.60 -16.79
CA GLU A 806 -1.70 17.07 -15.45
C GLU A 806 -1.61 15.87 -14.50
N ALA A 807 -0.51 15.79 -13.75
CA ALA A 807 -0.31 14.70 -12.79
C ALA A 807 0.35 15.22 -11.52
N SER A 808 -0.01 14.62 -10.39
CA SER A 808 0.70 14.83 -9.12
C SER A 808 1.03 13.50 -8.46
N LYS A 809 2.14 13.48 -7.71
CA LYS A 809 2.62 12.30 -7.00
C LYS A 809 3.13 12.69 -5.61
N PRO A 810 2.69 11.99 -4.53
CA PRO A 810 3.31 12.14 -3.23
C PRO A 810 4.71 11.53 -3.24
N THR A 811 5.65 12.25 -2.64
CA THR A 811 7.02 11.79 -2.41
C THR A 811 7.36 11.95 -0.93
N PRO A 812 8.42 11.34 -0.41
CA PRO A 812 8.86 11.58 0.96
C PRO A 812 9.08 13.07 1.28
N TYR A 813 9.41 13.89 0.27
CA TYR A 813 9.66 15.32 0.39
C TYR A 813 8.39 16.18 0.34
N GLY A 814 7.30 15.66 -0.17
CA GLY A 814 6.02 16.34 -0.38
C GLY A 814 5.42 16.04 -1.76
N MET A 815 4.36 16.76 -2.09
CA MET A 815 3.66 16.58 -3.37
C MET A 815 4.46 17.18 -4.52
N MET A 816 4.75 16.38 -5.55
CA MET A 816 5.33 16.79 -6.82
C MET A 816 4.22 16.86 -7.87
N SER A 817 4.27 17.82 -8.81
CA SER A 817 3.32 17.86 -9.92
C SER A 817 3.96 18.29 -11.23
N VAL A 818 3.42 17.76 -12.31
CA VAL A 818 3.77 18.12 -13.70
C VAL A 818 2.48 18.37 -14.46
N ARG A 819 2.45 19.48 -15.20
CA ARG A 819 1.40 19.78 -16.18
C ARG A 819 2.06 20.25 -17.47
N TRP A 820 1.63 19.72 -18.58
CA TRP A 820 2.03 20.24 -19.87
C TRP A 820 0.82 20.41 -20.81
N ASP A 821 0.93 21.37 -21.68
CA ASP A 821 0.07 21.59 -22.84
C ASP A 821 0.94 22.07 -24.03
N GLU A 822 0.30 22.55 -25.09
CA GLU A 822 1.01 23.03 -26.27
C GLU A 822 1.90 24.27 -25.98
N SER A 823 1.58 25.04 -24.96
CA SER A 823 2.20 26.34 -24.67
C SER A 823 3.27 26.29 -23.58
N ALA A 824 3.14 25.36 -22.63
CA ALA A 824 3.97 25.36 -21.44
C ALA A 824 4.22 23.95 -20.87
N LEU A 825 5.32 23.82 -20.12
CA LEU A 825 5.60 22.73 -19.20
C LEU A 825 5.70 23.32 -17.80
N SER A 826 4.71 23.04 -16.95
CA SER A 826 4.68 23.46 -15.55
C SER A 826 5.15 22.33 -14.66
N VAL A 827 6.07 22.63 -13.75
CA VAL A 827 6.65 21.68 -12.79
C VAL A 827 6.60 22.28 -11.40
N SER A 828 6.10 21.52 -10.43
CA SER A 828 6.15 21.89 -9.02
C SER A 828 6.96 20.84 -8.26
N LEU A 829 8.05 21.27 -7.64
CA LEU A 829 8.98 20.43 -6.90
C LEU A 829 8.98 20.80 -5.42
N PRO A 830 8.83 19.83 -4.50
CA PRO A 830 8.93 20.11 -3.07
C PRO A 830 10.35 20.55 -2.65
N VAL A 831 10.43 21.25 -1.53
CA VAL A 831 11.73 21.66 -0.96
C VAL A 831 12.58 20.42 -0.64
N GLY A 832 13.84 20.46 -1.03
CA GLY A 832 14.77 19.33 -0.87
C GLY A 832 14.85 18.41 -2.08
N THR A 833 14.14 18.73 -3.17
CA THR A 833 14.20 17.97 -4.42
C THR A 833 14.69 18.81 -5.58
N THR A 834 15.22 18.12 -6.60
CA THR A 834 15.61 18.72 -7.89
C THR A 834 15.10 17.83 -9.03
N ALA A 835 15.04 18.40 -10.24
CA ALA A 835 14.72 17.62 -11.43
C ALA A 835 15.61 18.00 -12.62
N THR A 836 15.96 17.01 -13.43
CA THR A 836 16.44 17.22 -14.79
C THR A 836 15.22 17.30 -15.71
N VAL A 837 14.93 18.49 -16.23
CA VAL A 837 13.71 18.77 -17.01
C VAL A 837 14.08 18.93 -18.49
N TYR A 838 13.41 18.16 -19.33
CA TYR A 838 13.54 18.18 -20.78
C TYR A 838 12.44 19.04 -21.40
N VAL A 839 12.80 20.19 -21.92
CA VAL A 839 11.89 21.14 -22.59
C VAL A 839 12.00 20.95 -24.09
N PRO A 840 10.98 20.47 -24.81
CA PRO A 840 11.07 20.25 -26.25
C PRO A 840 11.08 21.59 -26.97
N ALA A 841 12.15 21.83 -27.73
CA ALA A 841 12.35 23.07 -28.47
C ALA A 841 13.49 22.94 -29.52
N ALA A 842 13.56 23.86 -30.49
CA ALA A 842 14.71 23.97 -31.37
C ALA A 842 15.95 24.46 -30.59
N ALA A 843 17.13 24.09 -31.06
CA ALA A 843 18.41 24.39 -30.37
C ALA A 843 18.68 25.90 -30.15
N ASP A 844 18.14 26.74 -31.00
CA ASP A 844 18.28 28.20 -30.94
C ASP A 844 17.14 28.88 -30.16
N ALA A 845 16.17 28.11 -29.67
CA ALA A 845 15.04 28.64 -28.90
C ALA A 845 15.47 29.08 -27.49
N GLN A 846 14.87 30.18 -27.01
CA GLN A 846 15.06 30.65 -25.66
C GLN A 846 13.98 30.07 -24.74
N VAL A 847 14.39 29.47 -23.65
CA VAL A 847 13.48 28.98 -22.62
C VAL A 847 13.29 30.06 -21.54
N TYR A 848 12.05 30.28 -21.16
CA TYR A 848 11.64 31.19 -20.08
C TYR A 848 11.00 30.37 -18.94
N ASP A 849 11.22 30.78 -17.73
CA ASP A 849 10.55 30.26 -16.53
C ASP A 849 9.80 31.43 -15.85
N ASN A 850 8.48 31.29 -15.72
CA ASN A 850 7.62 32.35 -15.19
C ASN A 850 7.86 33.72 -15.89
N GLY A 851 8.13 33.68 -17.21
CA GLY A 851 8.36 34.88 -18.02
C GLY A 851 9.76 35.50 -17.96
N VAL A 852 10.67 34.95 -17.15
CA VAL A 852 12.08 35.35 -17.05
C VAL A 852 12.91 34.31 -17.79
N THR A 853 14.05 34.70 -18.39
CA THR A 853 15.00 33.73 -18.96
C THR A 853 15.32 32.64 -17.94
N ALA A 854 15.10 31.38 -18.28
CA ALA A 854 15.12 30.28 -17.31
C ALA A 854 16.43 30.22 -16.48
N THR A 855 17.57 30.44 -17.12
CA THR A 855 18.89 30.44 -16.45
C THR A 855 19.14 31.64 -15.52
N GLN A 856 18.23 32.61 -15.48
CA GLN A 856 18.28 33.77 -14.54
C GLN A 856 17.39 33.52 -13.29
N VAL A 857 16.62 32.44 -13.29
CA VAL A 857 15.78 32.05 -12.14
C VAL A 857 16.63 31.29 -11.14
N GLU A 858 16.49 31.60 -9.85
CA GLU A 858 17.22 30.93 -8.79
C GLU A 858 16.89 29.42 -8.76
N GLY A 859 17.94 28.61 -8.68
CA GLY A 859 17.78 27.14 -8.69
C GLY A 859 17.63 26.52 -10.08
N VAL A 860 17.65 27.31 -11.16
CA VAL A 860 17.60 26.82 -12.53
C VAL A 860 18.94 27.00 -13.24
N SER A 861 19.46 25.94 -13.87
CA SER A 861 20.67 25.99 -14.69
C SER A 861 20.51 25.15 -15.95
N SER A 862 21.19 25.54 -17.04
CA SER A 862 21.20 24.77 -18.28
C SER A 862 22.23 23.64 -18.20
N LEU A 863 21.82 22.45 -18.59
CA LEU A 863 22.70 21.28 -18.79
C LEU A 863 23.03 21.07 -20.28
N GLY A 864 22.50 21.91 -21.16
CA GLY A 864 22.76 21.85 -22.59
C GLY A 864 21.52 21.54 -23.43
N TYR A 865 21.79 21.09 -24.66
CA TYR A 865 20.77 20.66 -25.62
C TYR A 865 21.03 19.22 -26.02
N ASP A 866 20.00 18.40 -26.01
CA ASP A 866 20.07 16.98 -26.31
C ASP A 866 18.80 16.52 -27.07
N ASP A 867 18.97 15.95 -28.23
CA ASP A 867 17.95 15.27 -29.04
C ASP A 867 16.59 16.00 -29.11
N GLY A 868 16.61 17.30 -29.44
CA GLY A 868 15.39 18.11 -29.56
C GLY A 868 14.90 18.75 -28.27
N TYR A 869 15.70 18.72 -27.20
CA TYR A 869 15.32 19.26 -25.89
C TYR A 869 16.38 20.22 -25.34
N HIS A 870 15.96 21.36 -24.80
CA HIS A 870 16.77 22.07 -23.82
C HIS A 870 16.66 21.35 -22.48
N VAL A 871 17.80 20.94 -21.93
CA VAL A 871 17.90 20.20 -20.68
C VAL A 871 18.24 21.16 -19.54
N LEU A 872 17.38 21.25 -18.55
CA LEU A 872 17.55 22.14 -17.41
C LEU A 872 17.65 21.34 -16.13
N LEU A 873 18.54 21.72 -15.22
CA LEU A 873 18.47 21.35 -13.81
C LEU A 873 17.57 22.37 -13.12
N VAL A 874 16.51 21.89 -12.48
CA VAL A 874 15.49 22.73 -11.85
C VAL A 874 15.41 22.37 -10.36
N GLY A 875 15.46 23.36 -9.50
CA GLY A 875 15.32 23.24 -8.05
C GLY A 875 13.86 23.22 -7.60
N SER A 876 13.66 23.29 -6.29
CA SER A 876 12.32 23.33 -5.68
C SER A 876 11.54 24.59 -6.07
N GLY A 877 10.21 24.52 -6.02
CA GLY A 877 9.32 25.62 -6.32
C GLY A 877 8.37 25.32 -7.46
N ARG A 878 7.70 26.38 -7.94
CA ARG A 878 6.78 26.31 -9.07
C ARG A 878 7.43 26.95 -10.28
N HIS A 879 7.59 26.18 -11.34
CA HIS A 879 8.20 26.58 -12.58
C HIS A 879 7.19 26.45 -13.72
N GLN A 880 7.11 27.47 -14.58
CA GLN A 880 6.34 27.44 -15.81
C GLN A 880 7.29 27.71 -16.99
N LEU A 881 7.69 26.63 -17.64
CA LEU A 881 8.67 26.69 -18.73
C LEU A 881 7.94 26.89 -20.06
N THR A 882 8.31 27.98 -20.77
CA THR A 882 7.72 28.39 -22.05
C THR A 882 8.79 28.78 -23.05
N LEU A 883 8.44 28.79 -24.34
CA LEU A 883 9.33 29.24 -25.43
C LEU A 883 9.09 30.70 -25.86
N THR A 884 8.06 31.31 -25.28
CA THR A 884 7.73 32.72 -25.49
C THR A 884 7.62 33.41 -24.15
N PRO A 885 8.03 34.67 -24.01
CA PRO A 885 7.88 35.39 -22.74
C PRO A 885 6.39 35.69 -22.51
N SER A 886 5.68 34.78 -21.85
CA SER A 886 4.28 34.99 -21.48
C SER A 886 4.20 35.36 -20.01
N PHE A 887 3.64 36.55 -19.72
CA PHE A 887 3.30 36.93 -18.36
C PHE A 887 1.86 36.46 -18.05
N THR A 888 1.72 35.34 -17.38
CA THR A 888 0.43 35.02 -16.74
C THR A 888 0.29 35.89 -15.50
N LYS A 889 -0.61 36.87 -15.52
CA LYS A 889 -1.04 37.57 -14.31
C LYS A 889 -1.77 36.55 -13.41
N TYR A 890 -1.21 36.23 -12.23
CA TYR A 890 -1.88 35.54 -11.14
C TYR A 890 -2.88 36.48 -10.46
#